data_4e5ba95be910a98e4163fad2d416c248
#
_entry.id   4e5ba95be910a98e4163fad2d416c248
#
_cell.length_a   1.000
_cell.length_b   1.000
_cell.length_c   1.000
_cell.angle_alpha   90.00
_cell.angle_beta   90.00
_cell.angle_gamma   90.00
#
_symmetry.space_group_name_H-M   'P 1'
#
loop_
_entity.id
_entity.type
_entity.pdbx_description
1 polymer ?
#
loop_
_entity_poly.entity_id
_entity_poly.type
_entity_poly.pdbx_seq_one_letter_code
_entity_poly.pdbx_strand_id
1 'polypeptide(L)'
;AYDPRFRKWTYEDLPIIPQEFRYQARDSRAAKQLGALHRLMARKDVTTIVNACDAGREGELIFKLILQSASEAAREKPVERAWFSSMTKAAIRDAFSALRPDSEMRDLEDAARARSEADWLVGMNGTRAATTKAGSIRRVLSLGRVQTPTLAMIVRRDLEIVAFEPRDYWQVEATFTGADANLPAMWNDVAGAHRDLLFTDDDGKTFRDRINAADAARGIVDAVTGATGTVTSVETRPRTEAPQLLYDLTALQRDANQRYGFSASRTLAAAQSCYDEHKVLTYPRTNSRYLSGDMVGTLKSVVSRVGSADHQYADAARMVLALQKLPLGRVVNDERVTDHHAIIPTDGDHDLSRLGADARRIYDMVARRFLAVFLPPAKLEDTTIVTDVAGNTFRSSGTVIVEPGWYAVDAMRRHRVEKQARAEQAVTEDGEAEPKDRTLPSVEVGQVLTCTRAEALAKSTKPPARFNEGSLLKAMETAGKLVDDDEAAEAMKDAGLGTPATRANIIESLIDREYVEREGKQLRATDKAIGLITMLGDHLLTSPELTGRWEQKLNGIQAGGESRDAFEREIKDFTRQVVDWFADKSRDDLRVKRTVIAPCPLTLPNGEKCAGNIVEQRKSYSCDSYHGKDDPGCGYTLWKQMDNRSITLDEAKEYIAKGIQSKDLQGEREVLGPCPTDGCDGEIVERGRSYGCTSWKSRNEPGCGYVIWKRVRGRRDEVPLDEAKAMVARGETNATPPREPVAECPVPGCGGTIVERPKTYGCNSWKSPRNRGCGYVIWKRPRGSERDVTVEEAKARIEADRADPEAAGLEPVIGGRGGTSRTARGSVDADGSIARHLLERAQWTGLDGGEKVTLEIPAGSQKGLPDHVAAGLVQALSLDSKPLRLWSKVTDGTEATRAKLEQRLQDRIRKALAPASRQAVGATA
;
A
#
# COMPACT_ATOMS: atom_id res chain seq x y z
N ALA A 1 15.29 -19.92 -15.01
CA ALA A 1 15.79 -18.61 -14.58
C ALA A 1 17.14 -18.69 -13.86
N TYR A 2 17.46 -19.87 -13.29
CA TYR A 2 18.73 -20.09 -12.59
C TYR A 2 19.81 -20.72 -13.49
N ASP A 3 19.44 -21.20 -14.68
CA ASP A 3 20.40 -21.69 -15.66
C ASP A 3 21.22 -20.52 -16.21
N PRO A 4 22.56 -20.59 -16.16
CA PRO A 4 23.44 -19.52 -16.62
C PRO A 4 23.19 -19.11 -18.08
N ARG A 5 22.73 -20.01 -18.94
CA ARG A 5 22.42 -19.75 -20.35
C ARG A 5 21.38 -18.65 -20.49
N PHE A 6 20.38 -18.56 -19.57
CA PHE A 6 19.27 -17.63 -19.61
C PHE A 6 19.50 -16.38 -18.74
N ARG A 7 20.74 -16.07 -18.32
CA ARG A 7 21.05 -14.84 -17.58
C ARG A 7 20.87 -13.59 -18.43
N LYS A 8 21.32 -13.65 -19.68
CA LYS A 8 21.04 -12.60 -20.65
C LYS A 8 19.68 -12.86 -21.26
N TRP A 9 18.86 -11.82 -21.32
CA TRP A 9 17.53 -11.93 -21.88
C TRP A 9 17.58 -11.66 -23.38
N THR A 10 17.28 -12.67 -24.17
CA THR A 10 17.13 -12.60 -25.61
C THR A 10 15.75 -13.14 -25.96
N TYR A 11 15.18 -12.67 -27.05
CA TYR A 11 13.85 -13.16 -27.49
C TYR A 11 13.97 -14.56 -28.08
N GLU A 12 15.08 -14.84 -28.72
CA GLU A 12 15.40 -16.08 -29.42
C GLU A 12 15.48 -17.29 -28.47
N ASP A 13 15.73 -17.05 -27.20
CA ASP A 13 15.74 -18.10 -26.18
C ASP A 13 14.34 -18.51 -25.69
N LEU A 14 13.27 -17.82 -26.18
CA LEU A 14 11.91 -18.02 -25.71
C LEU A 14 11.12 -18.95 -26.68
N PRO A 15 10.17 -19.75 -26.14
CA PRO A 15 9.84 -19.89 -24.73
C PRO A 15 10.79 -20.80 -23.97
N ILE A 16 11.13 -20.43 -22.73
CA ILE A 16 11.87 -21.28 -21.80
C ILE A 16 10.87 -22.22 -21.11
N ILE A 17 10.88 -23.47 -21.52
CA ILE A 17 10.03 -24.53 -20.95
C ILE A 17 10.97 -25.60 -20.37
N PRO A 18 11.16 -25.66 -19.04
CA PRO A 18 12.01 -26.66 -18.43
C PRO A 18 11.41 -28.05 -18.56
N GLN A 19 12.26 -29.07 -18.74
CA GLN A 19 11.84 -30.46 -18.64
C GLN A 19 11.49 -30.85 -17.21
N GLU A 20 12.23 -30.29 -16.25
CA GLU A 20 12.02 -30.45 -14.82
C GLU A 20 12.17 -29.11 -14.10
N PHE A 21 11.23 -28.80 -13.21
CA PHE A 21 11.31 -27.62 -12.35
C PHE A 21 12.24 -27.87 -11.18
N ARG A 22 13.23 -26.98 -11.00
CA ARG A 22 14.18 -27.01 -9.89
C ARG A 22 13.87 -25.90 -8.91
N TYR A 23 13.74 -26.28 -7.65
CA TYR A 23 13.40 -25.36 -6.56
C TYR A 23 14.63 -25.12 -5.68
N GLN A 24 14.76 -23.92 -5.14
CA GLN A 24 15.82 -23.57 -4.19
C GLN A 24 15.28 -22.63 -3.13
N ALA A 25 15.92 -22.63 -1.94
CA ALA A 25 15.59 -21.67 -0.89
C ALA A 25 15.76 -20.22 -1.38
N ARG A 26 14.78 -19.37 -1.09
CA ARG A 26 14.70 -17.99 -1.57
C ARG A 26 15.88 -17.11 -1.09
N ASP A 27 16.29 -17.32 0.16
CA ASP A 27 17.32 -16.54 0.83
C ASP A 27 18.10 -17.38 1.85
N SER A 28 19.13 -16.80 2.46
CA SER A 28 19.98 -17.50 3.43
C SER A 28 19.21 -17.92 4.71
N ARG A 29 18.18 -17.19 5.10
CA ARG A 29 17.33 -17.53 6.26
C ARG A 29 16.49 -18.77 5.94
N ALA A 30 15.84 -18.79 4.78
CA ALA A 30 15.08 -19.94 4.31
C ALA A 30 15.99 -21.18 4.15
N ALA A 31 17.18 -21.01 3.57
CA ALA A 31 18.15 -22.10 3.45
C ALA A 31 18.59 -22.67 4.80
N LYS A 32 18.79 -21.81 5.81
CA LYS A 32 19.14 -22.25 7.18
C LYS A 32 18.00 -23.06 7.81
N GLN A 33 16.76 -22.59 7.66
CA GLN A 33 15.57 -23.27 8.19
C GLN A 33 15.36 -24.61 7.49
N LEU A 34 15.46 -24.64 6.15
CA LEU A 34 15.38 -25.85 5.37
C LEU A 34 16.42 -26.89 5.81
N GLY A 35 17.69 -26.46 5.99
CA GLY A 35 18.74 -27.33 6.49
C GLY A 35 18.48 -27.87 7.91
N ALA A 36 17.78 -27.12 8.77
CA ALA A 36 17.37 -27.61 10.08
C ALA A 36 16.29 -28.70 9.96
N LEU A 37 15.28 -28.48 9.11
CA LEU A 37 14.23 -29.47 8.85
C LEU A 37 14.82 -30.75 8.26
N HIS A 38 15.69 -30.65 7.26
CA HIS A 38 16.34 -31.83 6.65
C HIS A 38 17.13 -32.65 7.69
N ARG A 39 17.86 -32.00 8.60
CA ARG A 39 18.58 -32.72 9.67
C ARG A 39 17.63 -33.45 10.62
N LEU A 40 16.50 -32.85 10.97
CA LEU A 40 15.50 -33.46 11.82
C LEU A 40 14.84 -34.65 11.12
N MET A 41 14.42 -34.47 9.87
CA MET A 41 13.80 -35.51 9.07
C MET A 41 14.72 -36.72 8.81
N ALA A 42 16.02 -36.51 8.72
CA ALA A 42 17.02 -37.55 8.47
C ALA A 42 17.41 -38.33 9.74
N ARG A 43 16.98 -37.96 10.93
CA ARG A 43 17.31 -38.66 12.20
C ARG A 43 16.80 -40.10 12.15
N LYS A 44 17.61 -41.04 12.67
CA LYS A 44 17.26 -42.48 12.70
C LYS A 44 16.12 -42.81 13.65
N ASP A 45 15.94 -42.02 14.73
CA ASP A 45 14.87 -42.14 15.70
C ASP A 45 13.53 -41.55 15.24
N VAL A 46 13.51 -40.84 14.11
CA VAL A 46 12.28 -40.37 13.46
C VAL A 46 11.77 -41.46 12.54
N THR A 47 10.64 -42.05 12.85
CA THR A 47 10.02 -43.14 12.12
C THR A 47 8.95 -42.68 11.14
N THR A 48 8.27 -41.57 11.43
CA THR A 48 7.18 -40.97 10.63
C THR A 48 7.33 -39.46 10.57
N ILE A 49 6.94 -38.89 9.43
CA ILE A 49 6.89 -37.44 9.24
C ILE A 49 5.43 -37.02 9.13
N VAL A 50 5.01 -36.04 9.96
CA VAL A 50 3.63 -35.53 9.90
C VAL A 50 3.65 -34.15 9.23
N ASN A 51 2.88 -34.04 8.11
CA ASN A 51 2.60 -32.76 7.47
C ASN A 51 1.48 -32.03 8.23
N ALA A 52 1.83 -31.03 8.99
CA ALA A 52 0.92 -30.14 9.72
C ALA A 52 0.91 -28.71 9.18
N CYS A 53 1.25 -28.52 7.89
CA CYS A 53 1.13 -27.24 7.21
C CYS A 53 -0.35 -26.87 7.02
N ASP A 54 -0.62 -25.64 6.59
CA ASP A 54 -1.97 -25.12 6.37
C ASP A 54 -2.82 -26.10 5.53
N ALA A 55 -4.11 -26.18 5.85
CA ALA A 55 -5.06 -27.13 5.24
C ALA A 55 -5.50 -26.65 3.85
N GLY A 56 -4.57 -26.58 2.89
CA GLY A 56 -4.84 -26.12 1.54
C GLY A 56 -3.68 -26.38 0.58
N ARG A 57 -3.86 -25.99 -0.69
CA ARG A 57 -2.89 -26.17 -1.78
C ARG A 57 -1.50 -25.63 -1.46
N GLU A 58 -1.43 -24.43 -0.83
CA GLU A 58 -0.15 -23.77 -0.54
C GLU A 58 0.63 -24.53 0.55
N GLY A 59 -0.06 -24.95 1.63
CA GLY A 59 0.56 -25.73 2.70
C GLY A 59 1.07 -27.09 2.21
N GLU A 60 0.30 -27.76 1.36
CA GLU A 60 0.71 -29.04 0.75
C GLU A 60 1.94 -28.86 -0.13
N LEU A 61 1.97 -27.85 -1.01
CA LEU A 61 3.11 -27.56 -1.88
C LEU A 61 4.37 -27.26 -1.07
N ILE A 62 4.27 -26.43 -0.02
CA ILE A 62 5.41 -26.09 0.83
C ILE A 62 6.02 -27.37 1.45
N PHE A 63 5.18 -28.21 2.02
CA PHE A 63 5.64 -29.47 2.62
C PHE A 63 6.32 -30.37 1.60
N LYS A 64 5.69 -30.59 0.44
CA LYS A 64 6.22 -31.47 -0.62
C LYS A 64 7.54 -30.97 -1.19
N LEU A 65 7.71 -29.66 -1.36
CA LEU A 65 9.00 -29.08 -1.79
C LEU A 65 10.10 -29.26 -0.75
N ILE A 66 9.78 -29.17 0.55
CA ILE A 66 10.71 -29.45 1.64
C ILE A 66 11.13 -30.92 1.61
N LEU A 67 10.17 -31.82 1.52
CA LEU A 67 10.42 -33.26 1.47
C LEU A 67 11.23 -33.66 0.22
N GLN A 68 10.86 -33.16 -0.96
CA GLN A 68 11.56 -33.42 -2.23
C GLN A 68 13.05 -33.05 -2.18
N SER A 69 13.37 -31.96 -1.48
CA SER A 69 14.76 -31.47 -1.34
C SER A 69 15.53 -32.15 -0.21
N ALA A 70 14.89 -33.03 0.57
CA ALA A 70 15.53 -33.77 1.66
C ALA A 70 16.35 -34.98 1.15
N SER A 71 17.11 -35.62 2.05
CA SER A 71 17.87 -36.84 1.74
C SER A 71 16.94 -38.02 1.41
N GLU A 72 17.45 -39.00 0.67
CA GLU A 72 16.72 -40.21 0.31
C GLU A 72 16.16 -40.93 1.55
N ALA A 73 16.97 -41.10 2.58
CA ALA A 73 16.54 -41.70 3.86
C ALA A 73 15.41 -40.92 4.58
N ALA A 74 15.27 -39.63 4.32
CA ALA A 74 14.12 -38.87 4.82
C ALA A 74 12.88 -39.04 3.94
N ARG A 75 13.05 -39.11 2.63
CA ARG A 75 11.96 -39.28 1.66
C ARG A 75 11.29 -40.67 1.69
N GLU A 76 12.04 -41.69 2.13
CA GLU A 76 11.54 -43.04 2.27
C GLU A 76 10.68 -43.29 3.52
N LYS A 77 10.67 -42.32 4.46
CA LYS A 77 9.88 -42.42 5.67
C LYS A 77 8.38 -42.28 5.37
N PRO A 78 7.52 -43.00 6.11
CA PRO A 78 6.07 -42.79 6.06
C PRO A 78 5.72 -41.32 6.33
N VAL A 79 4.76 -40.80 5.54
CA VAL A 79 4.24 -39.44 5.70
C VAL A 79 2.75 -39.54 5.98
N GLU A 80 2.31 -38.75 6.97
CA GLU A 80 0.91 -38.62 7.36
C GLU A 80 0.53 -37.13 7.38
N ARG A 81 -0.75 -36.85 7.21
CA ARG A 81 -1.32 -35.52 7.12
C ARG A 81 -2.20 -35.19 8.33
N ALA A 82 -1.83 -34.21 9.14
CA ALA A 82 -2.72 -33.59 10.10
C ALA A 82 -3.50 -32.45 9.42
N TRP A 83 -4.83 -32.56 9.39
CA TRP A 83 -5.70 -31.61 8.69
C TRP A 83 -6.52 -30.80 9.68
N PHE A 84 -6.26 -29.50 9.80
CA PHE A 84 -7.01 -28.59 10.67
C PHE A 84 -6.99 -27.15 10.12
N SER A 85 -8.13 -26.46 10.22
CA SER A 85 -8.33 -25.05 9.79
C SER A 85 -8.46 -24.11 11.00
N SER A 86 -8.34 -24.64 12.22
CA SER A 86 -8.39 -23.89 13.47
C SER A 86 -7.19 -24.23 14.33
N MET A 87 -6.62 -23.21 15.02
CA MET A 87 -5.49 -23.37 15.92
C MET A 87 -5.90 -23.60 17.39
N THR A 88 -7.15 -24.02 17.62
CA THR A 88 -7.59 -24.44 18.96
C THR A 88 -6.91 -25.74 19.40
N LYS A 89 -6.67 -25.86 20.72
CA LYS A 89 -6.09 -27.09 21.27
C LYS A 89 -6.91 -28.35 20.93
N ALA A 90 -8.23 -28.20 20.83
CA ALA A 90 -9.14 -29.28 20.44
C ALA A 90 -8.90 -29.68 18.97
N ALA A 91 -9.00 -28.74 18.02
CA ALA A 91 -8.82 -29.02 16.61
C ALA A 91 -7.44 -29.66 16.30
N ILE A 92 -6.36 -29.13 16.94
CA ILE A 92 -5.02 -29.71 16.76
C ILE A 92 -4.98 -31.15 17.30
N ARG A 93 -5.54 -31.41 18.49
CA ARG A 93 -5.54 -32.76 19.09
C ARG A 93 -6.36 -33.72 18.23
N ASP A 94 -7.52 -33.32 17.76
CA ASP A 94 -8.40 -34.12 16.93
C ASP A 94 -7.73 -34.47 15.60
N ALA A 95 -7.06 -33.50 14.96
CA ALA A 95 -6.32 -33.74 13.71
C ALA A 95 -5.15 -34.72 13.90
N PHE A 96 -4.41 -34.61 15.02
CA PHE A 96 -3.34 -35.58 15.33
C PHE A 96 -3.87 -36.94 15.77
N SER A 97 -5.12 -37.03 16.23
CA SER A 97 -5.79 -38.32 16.55
C SER A 97 -6.36 -38.99 15.30
N ALA A 98 -6.55 -38.23 14.21
CA ALA A 98 -7.14 -38.71 12.94
C ALA A 98 -6.25 -38.31 11.75
N LEU A 99 -4.97 -38.72 11.79
CA LEU A 99 -4.03 -38.48 10.70
C LEU A 99 -4.52 -39.19 9.42
N ARG A 100 -4.34 -38.49 8.29
CA ARG A 100 -4.68 -39.01 6.96
C ARG A 100 -3.43 -39.54 6.25
N PRO A 101 -3.53 -40.57 5.43
CA PRO A 101 -2.40 -41.01 4.64
C PRO A 101 -2.03 -39.98 3.57
N ASP A 102 -0.74 -39.85 3.30
CA ASP A 102 -0.20 -38.91 2.30
C ASP A 102 -0.76 -39.15 0.89
N SER A 103 -1.14 -40.39 0.60
CA SER A 103 -1.74 -40.77 -0.68
C SER A 103 -3.05 -40.07 -1.00
N GLU A 104 -3.80 -39.64 0.02
CA GLU A 104 -5.04 -38.87 -0.17
C GLU A 104 -4.76 -37.41 -0.58
N MET A 105 -3.51 -36.93 -0.45
CA MET A 105 -3.11 -35.55 -0.75
C MET A 105 -2.56 -35.39 -2.18
N ARG A 106 -2.53 -36.47 -2.99
CA ARG A 106 -1.93 -36.47 -4.33
C ARG A 106 -2.57 -35.42 -5.26
N ASP A 107 -3.89 -35.42 -5.36
CA ASP A 107 -4.60 -34.48 -6.25
C ASP A 107 -4.47 -33.03 -5.80
N LEU A 108 -4.40 -32.81 -4.48
CA LEU A 108 -4.13 -31.50 -3.89
C LEU A 108 -2.71 -31.02 -4.22
N GLU A 109 -1.70 -31.90 -4.13
CA GLU A 109 -0.32 -31.64 -4.52
C GLU A 109 -0.24 -31.30 -6.02
N ASP A 110 -0.89 -32.10 -6.87
CA ASP A 110 -0.90 -31.91 -8.31
C ASP A 110 -1.51 -30.58 -8.73
N ALA A 111 -2.64 -30.21 -8.14
CA ALA A 111 -3.25 -28.89 -8.37
C ALA A 111 -2.34 -27.74 -7.91
N ALA A 112 -1.67 -27.90 -6.76
CA ALA A 112 -0.77 -26.89 -6.22
C ALA A 112 0.50 -26.69 -7.08
N ARG A 113 1.10 -27.78 -7.53
CA ARG A 113 2.26 -27.77 -8.45
C ARG A 113 1.88 -27.18 -9.80
N ALA A 114 0.79 -27.67 -10.40
CA ALA A 114 0.27 -27.19 -11.68
C ALA A 114 0.09 -25.66 -11.65
N ARG A 115 -0.50 -25.11 -10.60
CA ARG A 115 -0.67 -23.67 -10.42
C ARG A 115 0.67 -22.93 -10.37
N SER A 116 1.60 -23.40 -9.55
CA SER A 116 2.90 -22.74 -9.35
C SER A 116 3.74 -22.74 -10.64
N GLU A 117 3.73 -23.84 -11.35
CA GLU A 117 4.48 -24.03 -12.60
C GLU A 117 3.87 -23.24 -13.76
N ALA A 118 2.54 -23.19 -13.87
CA ALA A 118 1.82 -22.40 -14.85
C ALA A 118 2.06 -20.88 -14.64
N ASP A 119 1.95 -20.38 -13.42
CA ASP A 119 2.22 -18.98 -13.10
C ASP A 119 3.67 -18.60 -13.43
N TRP A 120 4.63 -19.53 -13.21
CA TRP A 120 6.03 -19.32 -13.57
C TRP A 120 6.24 -19.30 -15.10
N LEU A 121 5.68 -20.29 -15.83
CA LEU A 121 5.82 -20.40 -17.29
C LEU A 121 5.33 -19.14 -18.00
N VAL A 122 4.09 -18.76 -17.74
CA VAL A 122 3.47 -17.60 -18.40
C VAL A 122 4.08 -16.29 -17.93
N GLY A 123 4.27 -16.14 -16.63
CA GLY A 123 4.81 -14.91 -16.05
C GLY A 123 6.25 -14.64 -16.47
N MET A 124 7.11 -15.63 -16.46
CA MET A 124 8.52 -15.50 -16.80
C MET A 124 8.71 -15.30 -18.32
N ASN A 125 8.08 -16.13 -19.15
CA ASN A 125 8.22 -16.03 -20.61
C ASN A 125 7.57 -14.76 -21.15
N GLY A 126 6.33 -14.44 -20.73
CA GLY A 126 5.65 -13.23 -21.14
C GLY A 126 6.39 -11.95 -20.72
N THR A 127 6.92 -11.91 -19.50
CA THR A 127 7.74 -10.78 -19.03
C THR A 127 9.00 -10.60 -19.89
N ARG A 128 9.69 -11.67 -20.23
CA ARG A 128 10.91 -11.60 -21.07
C ARG A 128 10.55 -11.20 -22.50
N ALA A 129 9.53 -11.81 -23.09
CA ALA A 129 9.07 -11.48 -24.43
C ALA A 129 8.70 -10.00 -24.56
N ALA A 130 7.82 -9.50 -23.67
CA ALA A 130 7.45 -8.10 -23.65
C ALA A 130 8.67 -7.16 -23.45
N THR A 131 9.59 -7.53 -22.55
CA THR A 131 10.75 -6.69 -22.22
C THR A 131 11.77 -6.64 -23.35
N THR A 132 12.03 -7.77 -24.03
CA THR A 132 13.03 -7.84 -25.12
C THR A 132 12.53 -7.20 -26.39
N LYS A 133 11.23 -7.28 -26.69
CA LYS A 133 10.64 -6.72 -27.91
C LYS A 133 10.26 -5.23 -27.77
N ALA A 134 9.54 -4.90 -26.74
CA ALA A 134 8.95 -3.56 -26.59
C ALA A 134 9.61 -2.72 -25.48
N GLY A 135 10.29 -3.33 -24.54
CA GLY A 135 10.91 -2.65 -23.41
C GLY A 135 12.41 -2.45 -23.52
N SER A 136 13.04 -2.42 -22.39
CA SER A 136 14.50 -2.52 -22.23
C SER A 136 14.79 -3.19 -20.90
N ILE A 137 16.00 -3.77 -20.72
CA ILE A 137 16.40 -4.40 -19.45
C ILE A 137 16.34 -3.42 -18.27
N ARG A 138 16.44 -2.10 -18.54
CA ARG A 138 16.25 -1.04 -17.53
C ARG A 138 14.78 -0.74 -17.23
N ARG A 139 13.85 -1.17 -18.09
CA ARG A 139 12.40 -0.96 -17.96
C ARG A 139 11.69 -2.29 -18.21
N VAL A 140 11.82 -3.20 -17.26
CA VAL A 140 11.15 -4.51 -17.32
C VAL A 140 9.63 -4.34 -17.43
N LEU A 141 9.04 -5.03 -18.41
CA LEU A 141 7.61 -5.11 -18.62
C LEU A 141 7.10 -6.42 -18.03
N SER A 142 6.83 -6.41 -16.73
CA SER A 142 6.37 -7.62 -16.05
C SER A 142 4.92 -7.94 -16.37
N LEU A 143 4.67 -9.19 -16.69
CA LEU A 143 3.35 -9.78 -16.94
C LEU A 143 3.07 -10.90 -15.94
N GLY A 144 1.80 -11.17 -15.71
CA GLY A 144 1.36 -12.27 -14.86
C GLY A 144 -0.14 -12.38 -14.82
N ARG A 145 -0.64 -13.59 -14.62
CA ARG A 145 -2.05 -13.96 -14.66
C ARG A 145 -2.96 -13.10 -13.76
N VAL A 146 -2.48 -12.65 -12.61
CA VAL A 146 -3.25 -11.82 -11.67
C VAL A 146 -2.83 -10.35 -11.76
N GLN A 147 -1.53 -10.09 -11.91
CA GLN A 147 -0.98 -8.74 -11.93
C GLN A 147 -1.47 -7.94 -13.15
N THR A 148 -1.48 -8.56 -14.33
CA THR A 148 -1.82 -7.87 -15.58
C THR A 148 -3.30 -7.48 -15.65
N PRO A 149 -4.28 -8.33 -15.34
CA PRO A 149 -5.69 -7.92 -15.31
C PRO A 149 -5.98 -6.90 -14.19
N THR A 150 -5.31 -6.99 -13.04
CA THR A 150 -5.43 -5.95 -12.01
C THR A 150 -4.94 -4.60 -12.51
N LEU A 151 -3.83 -4.57 -13.27
CA LEU A 151 -3.34 -3.35 -13.92
C LEU A 151 -4.29 -2.85 -14.99
N ALA A 152 -4.87 -3.75 -15.79
CA ALA A 152 -5.85 -3.41 -16.82
C ALA A 152 -7.08 -2.73 -16.23
N MET A 153 -7.60 -3.16 -15.08
CA MET A 153 -8.70 -2.48 -14.40
C MET A 153 -8.37 -1.01 -14.10
N ILE A 154 -7.17 -0.74 -13.57
CA ILE A 154 -6.76 0.63 -13.21
C ILE A 154 -6.61 1.48 -14.47
N VAL A 155 -5.95 0.94 -15.51
CA VAL A 155 -5.71 1.66 -16.76
C VAL A 155 -7.04 1.94 -17.49
N ARG A 156 -7.92 0.95 -17.62
CA ARG A 156 -9.24 1.13 -18.26
C ARG A 156 -10.06 2.20 -17.53
N ARG A 157 -10.06 2.21 -16.20
CA ARG A 157 -10.72 3.24 -15.39
C ARG A 157 -10.13 4.63 -15.63
N ASP A 158 -8.82 4.76 -15.73
CA ASP A 158 -8.18 6.05 -15.99
C ASP A 158 -8.47 6.54 -17.43
N LEU A 159 -8.51 5.63 -18.41
CA LEU A 159 -8.90 5.97 -19.79
C LEU A 159 -10.39 6.34 -19.91
N GLU A 160 -11.27 5.64 -19.19
CA GLU A 160 -12.70 5.96 -19.10
C GLU A 160 -12.90 7.38 -18.51
N ILE A 161 -12.16 7.76 -17.48
CA ILE A 161 -12.21 9.09 -16.89
C ILE A 161 -11.72 10.17 -17.89
N VAL A 162 -10.68 9.86 -18.66
CA VAL A 162 -10.14 10.80 -19.67
C VAL A 162 -11.09 10.96 -20.85
N ALA A 163 -11.76 9.89 -21.25
CA ALA A 163 -12.73 9.92 -22.36
C ALA A 163 -14.12 10.43 -21.95
N PHE A 164 -14.35 10.66 -20.65
CA PHE A 164 -15.65 11.06 -20.16
C PHE A 164 -16.01 12.49 -20.55
N GLU A 165 -17.16 12.67 -21.19
CA GLU A 165 -17.74 13.96 -21.54
C GLU A 165 -18.85 14.32 -20.55
N PRO A 166 -18.69 15.40 -19.75
CA PRO A 166 -19.73 15.84 -18.84
C PRO A 166 -20.99 16.31 -19.59
N ARG A 167 -22.16 15.91 -19.10
CA ARG A 167 -23.46 16.34 -19.61
C ARG A 167 -24.23 17.05 -18.52
N ASP A 168 -24.78 18.22 -18.86
CA ASP A 168 -25.54 19.03 -17.92
C ASP A 168 -26.95 18.49 -17.72
N TYR A 169 -27.44 18.61 -16.48
CA TYR A 169 -28.81 18.34 -16.09
C TYR A 169 -29.19 19.26 -14.92
N TRP A 170 -30.48 19.38 -14.68
CA TRP A 170 -31.02 20.22 -13.61
C TRP A 170 -31.81 19.39 -12.62
N GLN A 171 -31.77 19.82 -11.37
CA GLN A 171 -32.66 19.33 -10.32
C GLN A 171 -33.41 20.52 -9.72
N VAL A 172 -34.69 20.35 -9.38
CA VAL A 172 -35.46 21.40 -8.68
C VAL A 172 -35.63 21.00 -7.23
N GLU A 173 -35.13 21.84 -6.34
CA GLU A 173 -35.29 21.72 -4.90
C GLU A 173 -36.39 22.69 -4.46
N ALA A 174 -37.30 22.24 -3.57
CA ALA A 174 -38.36 23.07 -3.01
C ALA A 174 -38.46 22.91 -1.50
N THR A 175 -38.97 23.95 -0.81
CA THR A 175 -39.28 23.90 0.61
C THR A 175 -40.77 24.20 0.76
N PHE A 176 -41.49 23.26 1.36
CA PHE A 176 -42.90 23.37 1.66
C PHE A 176 -43.10 23.70 3.13
N THR A 177 -43.94 24.70 3.41
CA THR A 177 -44.21 25.16 4.78
C THR A 177 -45.70 25.06 5.07
N GLY A 178 -46.07 24.56 6.26
CA GLY A 178 -47.39 24.53 6.83
C GLY A 178 -47.34 25.03 8.27
N ALA A 179 -48.45 24.93 9.03
CA ALA A 179 -48.54 25.46 10.38
C ALA A 179 -47.38 25.01 11.32
N ASP A 180 -46.98 23.74 11.23
CA ASP A 180 -45.90 23.17 12.05
C ASP A 180 -44.87 22.36 11.22
N ALA A 181 -44.89 22.51 9.88
CA ALA A 181 -44.06 21.74 8.98
C ALA A 181 -43.13 22.64 8.13
N ASN A 182 -41.87 22.28 8.09
CA ASN A 182 -40.90 22.79 7.12
C ASN A 182 -40.28 21.56 6.40
N LEU A 183 -40.77 21.27 5.20
CA LEU A 183 -40.51 20.04 4.45
C LEU A 183 -39.67 20.33 3.22
N PRO A 184 -38.38 20.08 3.21
CA PRO A 184 -37.52 20.12 2.01
C PRO A 184 -37.85 18.93 1.09
N ALA A 185 -37.92 19.18 -0.19
CA ALA A 185 -38.28 18.18 -1.18
C ALA A 185 -37.55 18.40 -2.50
N MET A 186 -37.33 17.32 -3.24
CA MET A 186 -36.75 17.32 -4.59
C MET A 186 -37.87 17.00 -5.59
N TRP A 187 -37.90 17.75 -6.68
CA TRP A 187 -38.78 17.41 -7.81
C TRP A 187 -38.47 15.97 -8.27
N ASN A 188 -39.50 15.20 -8.48
CA ASN A 188 -39.38 13.81 -8.91
C ASN A 188 -40.63 13.42 -9.69
N ASP A 189 -40.49 13.02 -10.93
CA ASP A 189 -41.64 12.60 -11.77
C ASP A 189 -42.18 11.23 -11.31
N VAL A 190 -42.80 11.20 -10.14
CA VAL A 190 -43.38 9.99 -9.53
C VAL A 190 -44.49 9.44 -10.40
N ALA A 191 -45.35 10.32 -10.91
CA ALA A 191 -46.51 9.95 -11.72
C ALA A 191 -46.17 9.61 -13.19
N GLY A 192 -44.98 9.96 -13.67
CA GLY A 192 -44.57 9.76 -15.08
C GLY A 192 -45.23 10.73 -16.05
N ALA A 193 -45.65 11.91 -15.56
CA ALA A 193 -46.34 12.93 -16.35
C ALA A 193 -45.38 13.78 -17.20
N HIS A 194 -44.08 13.81 -16.84
CA HIS A 194 -43.09 14.70 -17.44
C HIS A 194 -41.91 13.91 -18.03
N ARG A 195 -42.19 12.76 -18.68
CA ARG A 195 -41.14 11.87 -19.22
C ARG A 195 -40.23 12.52 -20.24
N ASP A 196 -40.77 13.47 -21.02
CA ASP A 196 -40.07 14.27 -22.04
C ASP A 196 -39.01 15.22 -21.42
N LEU A 197 -39.20 15.61 -20.17
CA LEU A 197 -38.27 16.48 -19.43
C LEU A 197 -37.12 15.70 -18.76
N LEU A 198 -37.18 14.37 -18.70
CA LEU A 198 -36.24 13.59 -17.95
C LEU A 198 -34.88 13.47 -18.65
N PHE A 199 -33.82 13.59 -17.84
CA PHE A 199 -32.46 13.33 -18.29
C PHE A 199 -32.21 11.82 -18.40
N THR A 200 -31.67 11.42 -19.56
CA THR A 200 -31.23 10.04 -19.82
C THR A 200 -29.73 10.05 -20.05
N ASP A 201 -28.97 9.19 -19.36
CA ASP A 201 -27.52 9.06 -19.53
C ASP A 201 -27.17 8.26 -20.83
N ASP A 202 -25.86 8.11 -21.08
CA ASP A 202 -25.34 7.44 -22.25
C ASP A 202 -25.61 5.93 -22.27
N ASP A 203 -25.83 5.34 -21.10
CA ASP A 203 -26.23 3.92 -20.91
C ASP A 203 -27.75 3.72 -21.11
N GLY A 204 -28.49 4.79 -21.47
CA GLY A 204 -29.93 4.75 -21.67
C GLY A 204 -30.75 4.76 -20.38
N LYS A 205 -30.15 5.01 -19.23
CA LYS A 205 -30.83 5.09 -17.95
C LYS A 205 -31.48 6.45 -17.74
N THR A 206 -32.79 6.47 -17.57
CA THR A 206 -33.57 7.69 -17.32
C THR A 206 -33.69 7.93 -15.81
N PHE A 207 -33.47 9.16 -15.36
CA PHE A 207 -33.52 9.58 -13.97
C PHE A 207 -34.74 10.45 -13.69
N ARG A 208 -35.62 10.03 -12.78
CA ARG A 208 -36.88 10.71 -12.48
C ARG A 208 -36.74 12.05 -11.72
N ASP A 209 -35.55 12.31 -11.17
CA ASP A 209 -35.20 13.51 -10.39
C ASP A 209 -34.27 14.47 -11.15
N ARG A 210 -34.02 14.21 -12.44
CA ARG A 210 -33.12 15.02 -13.27
C ARG A 210 -33.82 15.51 -14.51
N ILE A 211 -33.67 16.78 -14.79
CA ILE A 211 -34.30 17.48 -15.91
C ILE A 211 -33.23 17.75 -16.98
N ASN A 212 -33.58 17.59 -18.23
CA ASN A 212 -32.66 17.66 -19.38
C ASN A 212 -32.42 19.09 -19.91
N ALA A 213 -33.21 20.10 -19.48
CA ALA A 213 -33.12 21.48 -19.95
C ALA A 213 -33.32 22.52 -18.84
N ALA A 214 -32.56 23.61 -18.91
CA ALA A 214 -32.60 24.71 -17.96
C ALA A 214 -33.96 25.39 -17.92
N ASP A 215 -34.55 25.62 -19.11
CA ASP A 215 -35.84 26.32 -19.22
C ASP A 215 -36.99 25.49 -18.65
N ALA A 216 -36.96 24.18 -18.82
CA ALA A 216 -37.90 23.27 -18.21
C ALA A 216 -37.82 23.31 -16.68
N ALA A 217 -36.61 23.30 -16.14
CA ALA A 217 -36.40 23.42 -14.68
C ALA A 217 -36.87 24.77 -14.13
N ARG A 218 -36.62 25.87 -14.83
CA ARG A 218 -37.13 27.22 -14.50
C ARG A 218 -38.63 27.26 -14.55
N GLY A 219 -39.24 26.71 -15.60
CA GLY A 219 -40.70 26.65 -15.73
C GLY A 219 -41.39 25.94 -14.55
N ILE A 220 -40.77 24.87 -14.03
CA ILE A 220 -41.27 24.20 -12.83
C ILE A 220 -41.14 25.11 -11.61
N VAL A 221 -39.98 25.78 -11.42
CA VAL A 221 -39.77 26.73 -10.32
C VAL A 221 -40.82 27.84 -10.31
N ASP A 222 -41.05 28.44 -11.47
CA ASP A 222 -42.00 29.52 -11.64
C ASP A 222 -43.47 29.06 -11.32
N ALA A 223 -43.80 27.84 -11.74
CA ALA A 223 -45.13 27.28 -11.52
C ALA A 223 -45.43 26.93 -10.06
N VAL A 224 -44.38 26.56 -9.28
CA VAL A 224 -44.57 26.05 -7.92
C VAL A 224 -44.29 27.08 -6.82
N THR A 225 -43.47 28.11 -7.12
CA THR A 225 -43.10 29.10 -6.08
C THR A 225 -44.31 29.91 -5.63
N GLY A 226 -44.56 29.93 -4.33
CA GLY A 226 -45.73 30.59 -3.73
C GLY A 226 -47.06 29.83 -3.89
N ALA A 227 -47.07 28.75 -4.67
CA ALA A 227 -48.28 27.95 -4.87
C ALA A 227 -48.53 27.00 -3.69
N THR A 228 -49.78 26.62 -3.51
CA THR A 228 -50.17 25.60 -2.54
C THR A 228 -50.12 24.22 -3.17
N GLY A 229 -49.49 23.28 -2.48
CA GLY A 229 -49.43 21.87 -2.84
C GLY A 229 -50.13 20.99 -1.83
N THR A 230 -50.50 19.81 -2.23
CA THR A 230 -51.20 18.83 -1.39
C THR A 230 -50.29 17.61 -1.20
N VAL A 231 -50.16 17.14 0.02
CA VAL A 231 -49.49 15.86 0.32
C VAL A 231 -50.36 14.73 -0.22
N THR A 232 -49.82 14.04 -1.27
CA THR A 232 -50.55 12.97 -1.97
C THR A 232 -50.24 11.60 -1.40
N SER A 233 -49.04 11.42 -0.79
CA SER A 233 -48.64 10.14 -0.19
C SER A 233 -47.69 10.37 0.98
N VAL A 234 -47.88 9.60 2.03
CA VAL A 234 -46.97 9.44 3.15
C VAL A 234 -46.78 7.94 3.35
N GLU A 235 -45.58 7.43 3.06
CA GLU A 235 -45.25 6.01 3.14
C GLU A 235 -44.08 5.81 4.09
N THR A 236 -44.31 5.07 5.18
CA THR A 236 -43.25 4.66 6.12
C THR A 236 -43.02 3.16 6.00
N ARG A 237 -41.82 2.77 5.69
CA ARG A 237 -41.42 1.37 5.54
C ARG A 237 -40.41 1.01 6.61
N PRO A 238 -40.70 -0.01 7.46
CA PRO A 238 -39.74 -0.52 8.39
C PRO A 238 -38.62 -1.26 7.62
N ARG A 239 -37.38 -1.00 8.02
CA ARG A 239 -36.18 -1.67 7.46
C ARG A 239 -35.32 -2.18 8.59
N THR A 240 -34.83 -3.42 8.46
CA THR A 240 -33.86 -3.99 9.38
C THR A 240 -32.50 -4.13 8.71
N GLU A 241 -31.44 -3.71 9.41
CA GLU A 241 -30.07 -3.89 8.96
C GLU A 241 -29.34 -4.85 9.90
N ALA A 242 -29.05 -6.02 9.39
CA ALA A 242 -28.32 -7.05 10.13
C ALA A 242 -26.83 -6.63 10.32
N PRO A 243 -26.17 -7.04 11.43
CA PRO A 243 -24.75 -6.79 11.63
C PRO A 243 -23.94 -7.41 10.51
N GLN A 244 -22.83 -6.75 10.14
CA GLN A 244 -21.93 -7.28 9.12
C GLN A 244 -21.23 -8.53 9.65
N LEU A 245 -20.90 -9.48 8.76
CA LEU A 245 -20.11 -10.65 9.11
C LEU A 245 -18.73 -10.27 9.64
N LEU A 246 -18.05 -11.20 10.28
CA LEU A 246 -16.67 -11.04 10.76
C LEU A 246 -15.72 -10.62 9.63
N TYR A 247 -14.53 -10.22 9.97
CA TYR A 247 -13.53 -9.82 8.99
C TYR A 247 -12.79 -11.01 8.40
N ASP A 248 -12.75 -11.08 7.07
CA ASP A 248 -11.61 -11.61 6.32
C ASP A 248 -10.56 -10.51 6.13
N LEU A 249 -9.40 -10.84 5.59
CA LEU A 249 -8.34 -9.85 5.37
C LEU A 249 -8.75 -8.74 4.39
N THR A 250 -9.45 -9.08 3.31
CA THR A 250 -9.85 -8.11 2.28
C THR A 250 -10.84 -7.09 2.82
N ALA A 251 -11.85 -7.53 3.58
CA ALA A 251 -12.80 -6.63 4.21
C ALA A 251 -12.12 -5.72 5.26
N LEU A 252 -11.19 -6.28 6.05
CA LEU A 252 -10.40 -5.50 7.00
C LEU A 252 -9.56 -4.43 6.30
N GLN A 253 -8.90 -4.77 5.21
CA GLN A 253 -8.10 -3.83 4.42
C GLN A 253 -8.96 -2.72 3.80
N ARG A 254 -10.15 -3.05 3.25
CA ARG A 254 -11.09 -2.07 2.69
C ARG A 254 -11.57 -1.08 3.74
N ASP A 255 -12.01 -1.59 4.88
CA ASP A 255 -12.54 -0.74 5.95
C ASP A 255 -11.42 0.11 6.58
N ALA A 256 -10.20 -0.41 6.74
CA ALA A 256 -9.04 0.34 7.21
C ALA A 256 -8.61 1.44 6.23
N ASN A 257 -8.67 1.16 4.91
CA ASN A 257 -8.42 2.17 3.88
C ASN A 257 -9.48 3.29 3.94
N GLN A 258 -10.75 2.93 4.08
CA GLN A 258 -11.84 3.91 4.16
C GLN A 258 -11.73 4.78 5.42
N ARG A 259 -11.50 4.15 6.61
CA ARG A 259 -11.48 4.83 7.91
C ARG A 259 -10.22 5.66 8.12
N TYR A 260 -9.05 5.07 7.83
CA TYR A 260 -7.76 5.63 8.20
C TYR A 260 -6.85 5.97 7.01
N GLY A 261 -7.26 5.65 5.78
CA GLY A 261 -6.42 5.79 4.59
C GLY A 261 -5.22 4.83 4.61
N PHE A 262 -5.32 3.69 5.32
CA PHE A 262 -4.25 2.70 5.34
C PHE A 262 -4.15 2.00 3.99
N SER A 263 -2.92 1.74 3.55
CA SER A 263 -2.70 0.82 2.43
C SER A 263 -3.02 -0.61 2.83
N ALA A 264 -3.27 -1.47 1.86
CA ALA A 264 -3.50 -2.89 2.08
C ALA A 264 -2.31 -3.55 2.80
N SER A 265 -1.07 -3.20 2.40
CA SER A 265 0.15 -3.69 3.02
C SER A 265 0.33 -3.20 4.46
N ARG A 266 -0.01 -1.92 4.74
CA ARG A 266 0.03 -1.36 6.10
C ARG A 266 -0.97 -2.03 7.03
N THR A 267 -2.17 -2.30 6.53
CA THR A 267 -3.22 -3.01 7.28
C THR A 267 -2.77 -4.44 7.60
N LEU A 268 -2.24 -5.16 6.61
CA LEU A 268 -1.71 -6.51 6.83
C LEU A 268 -0.57 -6.53 7.85
N ALA A 269 0.38 -5.61 7.75
CA ALA A 269 1.50 -5.53 8.69
C ALA A 269 1.02 -5.29 10.13
N ALA A 270 0.01 -4.41 10.31
CA ALA A 270 -0.57 -4.13 11.61
C ALA A 270 -1.34 -5.34 12.18
N ALA A 271 -2.13 -6.03 11.34
CA ALA A 271 -2.84 -7.26 11.74
C ALA A 271 -1.86 -8.40 12.05
N GLN A 272 -0.78 -8.52 11.26
CA GLN A 272 0.27 -9.50 11.49
C GLN A 272 1.01 -9.26 12.81
N SER A 273 1.29 -8.00 13.18
CA SER A 273 1.86 -7.66 14.49
C SER A 273 0.91 -8.05 15.64
N CYS A 274 -0.40 -7.81 15.49
CA CYS A 274 -1.40 -8.26 16.47
C CYS A 274 -1.39 -9.79 16.65
N TYR A 275 -1.15 -10.55 15.59
CA TYR A 275 -1.08 -12.00 15.62
C TYR A 275 0.27 -12.52 16.11
N ASP A 276 1.39 -12.11 15.48
CA ASP A 276 2.71 -12.70 15.71
C ASP A 276 3.37 -12.22 17.02
N GLU A 277 3.28 -10.91 17.29
CA GLU A 277 4.02 -10.30 18.39
C GLU A 277 3.18 -10.21 19.67
N HIS A 278 1.90 -9.85 19.51
CA HIS A 278 1.02 -9.55 20.65
C HIS A 278 0.01 -10.65 20.96
N LYS A 279 -0.24 -11.58 20.03
CA LYS A 279 -1.17 -12.71 20.21
C LYS A 279 -2.62 -12.30 20.56
N VAL A 280 -3.04 -11.09 20.18
CA VAL A 280 -4.37 -10.54 20.50
C VAL A 280 -5.40 -10.73 19.39
N LEU A 281 -4.98 -11.10 18.18
CA LEU A 281 -5.85 -11.47 17.06
C LEU A 281 -5.49 -12.86 16.54
N THR A 282 -6.46 -13.51 15.89
CA THR A 282 -6.25 -14.75 15.14
C THR A 282 -5.50 -14.50 13.83
N TYR A 283 -5.14 -15.54 13.10
CA TYR A 283 -4.34 -15.45 11.88
C TYR A 283 -5.00 -14.53 10.84
N PRO A 284 -4.32 -13.47 10.36
CA PRO A 284 -4.99 -12.45 9.57
C PRO A 284 -5.13 -12.78 8.07
N ARG A 285 -4.42 -13.80 7.54
CA ARG A 285 -4.46 -14.10 6.09
C ARG A 285 -5.54 -15.15 5.81
N THR A 286 -6.78 -14.78 5.99
CA THR A 286 -7.95 -15.62 5.74
C THR A 286 -8.89 -14.96 4.74
N ASN A 287 -9.59 -15.76 3.95
CA ASN A 287 -10.71 -15.38 3.09
C ASN A 287 -12.07 -15.72 3.73
N SER A 288 -12.09 -16.42 4.87
CA SER A 288 -13.32 -16.75 5.58
C SER A 288 -13.79 -15.59 6.46
N ARG A 289 -15.10 -15.42 6.52
CA ARG A 289 -15.83 -14.53 7.44
C ARG A 289 -16.61 -15.29 8.49
N TYR A 290 -16.35 -16.60 8.58
CA TYR A 290 -17.05 -17.53 9.44
C TYR A 290 -16.12 -18.18 10.44
N LEU A 291 -16.69 -18.67 11.51
CA LEU A 291 -16.01 -19.45 12.54
C LEU A 291 -16.35 -20.91 12.38
N SER A 292 -15.44 -21.78 12.80
CA SER A 292 -15.66 -23.21 12.90
C SER A 292 -16.42 -23.59 14.17
N GLY A 293 -17.10 -24.74 14.16
CA GLY A 293 -17.93 -25.23 15.27
C GLY A 293 -17.16 -25.46 16.56
N ASP A 294 -15.87 -25.87 16.48
CA ASP A 294 -14.98 -26.08 17.63
C ASP A 294 -14.70 -24.81 18.45
N MET A 295 -14.85 -23.62 17.81
CA MET A 295 -14.63 -22.33 18.50
C MET A 295 -15.79 -21.89 19.38
N VAL A 296 -16.99 -22.44 19.20
CA VAL A 296 -18.23 -21.97 19.89
C VAL A 296 -18.05 -21.92 21.39
N GLY A 297 -17.39 -22.91 21.98
CA GLY A 297 -17.16 -22.98 23.42
C GLY A 297 -16.31 -21.86 23.99
N THR A 298 -15.47 -21.23 23.17
CA THR A 298 -14.54 -20.18 23.59
C THR A 298 -15.10 -18.76 23.42
N LEU A 299 -16.16 -18.57 22.63
CA LEU A 299 -16.64 -17.24 22.23
C LEU A 299 -17.01 -16.32 23.41
N LYS A 300 -17.68 -16.85 24.45
CA LYS A 300 -18.02 -16.05 25.64
C LYS A 300 -16.76 -15.61 26.41
N SER A 301 -15.73 -16.45 26.47
CA SER A 301 -14.44 -16.11 27.06
C SER A 301 -13.77 -14.97 26.29
N VAL A 302 -13.74 -15.07 24.95
CA VAL A 302 -13.22 -14.00 24.07
C VAL A 302 -13.97 -12.69 24.27
N VAL A 303 -15.32 -12.71 24.31
CA VAL A 303 -16.13 -11.51 24.60
C VAL A 303 -15.76 -10.88 25.95
N SER A 304 -15.58 -11.70 27.00
CA SER A 304 -15.18 -11.22 28.32
C SER A 304 -13.79 -10.58 28.29
N ARG A 305 -12.82 -11.19 27.58
CA ARG A 305 -11.46 -10.65 27.42
C ARG A 305 -11.46 -9.31 26.70
N VAL A 306 -12.20 -9.19 25.59
CA VAL A 306 -12.36 -7.93 24.87
C VAL A 306 -12.96 -6.85 25.76
N GLY A 307 -14.03 -7.18 26.53
CA GLY A 307 -14.68 -6.25 27.44
C GLY A 307 -13.78 -5.75 28.57
N SER A 308 -12.83 -6.57 29.01
CA SER A 308 -11.86 -6.22 30.05
C SER A 308 -10.62 -5.48 29.51
N ALA A 309 -10.36 -5.54 28.22
CA ALA A 309 -9.17 -4.96 27.59
C ALA A 309 -9.19 -3.42 27.56
N ASP A 310 -10.37 -2.83 27.38
CA ASP A 310 -10.56 -1.38 27.40
C ASP A 310 -12.02 -1.05 27.73
N HIS A 311 -12.23 0.02 28.53
CA HIS A 311 -13.55 0.47 28.96
C HIS A 311 -14.52 0.74 27.79
N GLN A 312 -14.01 1.16 26.63
CA GLN A 312 -14.81 1.42 25.42
C GLN A 312 -15.52 0.17 24.86
N TYR A 313 -15.13 -1.03 25.25
CA TYR A 313 -15.76 -2.29 24.84
C TYR A 313 -16.66 -2.88 25.92
N ALA A 314 -16.57 -2.38 27.16
CA ALA A 314 -17.20 -2.99 28.33
C ALA A 314 -18.71 -3.10 28.20
N ASP A 315 -19.38 -2.04 27.72
CA ASP A 315 -20.85 -2.01 27.59
C ASP A 315 -21.33 -3.01 26.53
N ALA A 316 -20.70 -3.00 25.36
CA ALA A 316 -21.02 -3.95 24.29
C ALA A 316 -20.76 -5.40 24.71
N ALA A 317 -19.67 -5.67 25.40
CA ALA A 317 -19.36 -7.00 25.92
C ALA A 317 -20.40 -7.45 26.96
N ARG A 318 -20.84 -6.56 27.87
CA ARG A 318 -21.93 -6.85 28.83
C ARG A 318 -23.23 -7.19 28.12
N MET A 319 -23.60 -6.43 27.07
CA MET A 319 -24.80 -6.72 26.27
C MET A 319 -24.73 -8.12 25.65
N VAL A 320 -23.59 -8.49 25.06
CA VAL A 320 -23.40 -9.81 24.44
C VAL A 320 -23.40 -10.93 25.48
N LEU A 321 -22.73 -10.74 26.64
CA LEU A 321 -22.66 -11.72 27.71
C LEU A 321 -24.01 -11.97 28.40
N ALA A 322 -24.90 -10.96 28.40
CA ALA A 322 -26.27 -11.07 28.92
C ALA A 322 -27.17 -11.95 28.03
N LEU A 323 -26.78 -12.26 26.80
CA LEU A 323 -27.54 -13.15 25.95
C LEU A 323 -27.48 -14.59 26.50
N GLN A 324 -28.64 -15.20 26.71
CA GLN A 324 -28.71 -16.62 27.14
C GLN A 324 -27.99 -17.51 26.14
N LYS A 325 -28.22 -17.30 24.84
CA LYS A 325 -27.60 -18.00 23.74
C LYS A 325 -27.11 -17.01 22.69
N LEU A 326 -25.84 -17.16 22.24
CA LEU A 326 -25.32 -16.36 21.16
C LEU A 326 -26.02 -16.70 19.82
N PRO A 327 -26.31 -15.72 18.96
CA PRO A 327 -26.92 -15.95 17.63
C PRO A 327 -25.89 -16.46 16.63
N LEU A 328 -25.54 -17.74 16.69
CA LEU A 328 -24.43 -18.34 15.94
C LEU A 328 -24.75 -18.66 14.46
N GLY A 329 -26.00 -18.79 14.08
CA GLY A 329 -26.41 -19.27 12.75
C GLY A 329 -25.88 -18.49 11.56
N ARG A 330 -25.48 -17.22 11.76
CA ARG A 330 -24.84 -16.39 10.73
C ARG A 330 -23.32 -16.35 10.82
N VAL A 331 -22.74 -16.83 11.90
CA VAL A 331 -21.34 -16.61 12.25
C VAL A 331 -20.55 -17.91 12.18
N VAL A 332 -21.17 -19.04 12.50
CA VAL A 332 -20.54 -20.37 12.51
C VAL A 332 -21.02 -21.16 11.29
N ASN A 333 -20.07 -21.56 10.45
CA ASN A 333 -20.33 -22.41 9.28
C ASN A 333 -19.02 -23.08 8.86
N ASP A 334 -18.85 -24.35 9.16
CA ASP A 334 -17.66 -25.15 8.88
C ASP A 334 -17.38 -25.27 7.38
N GLU A 335 -18.41 -25.36 6.53
CA GLU A 335 -18.27 -25.48 5.07
C GLU A 335 -17.70 -24.20 4.43
N ARG A 336 -17.84 -23.05 5.09
CA ARG A 336 -17.33 -21.74 4.65
C ARG A 336 -16.05 -21.32 5.36
N VAL A 337 -15.51 -22.18 6.19
CA VAL A 337 -14.14 -22.04 6.72
C VAL A 337 -13.22 -22.81 5.79
N THR A 338 -12.35 -22.09 5.09
CA THR A 338 -11.34 -22.66 4.20
C THR A 338 -10.10 -23.07 4.99
N ASP A 339 -8.92 -22.55 4.65
CA ASP A 339 -7.66 -22.84 5.35
C ASP A 339 -7.67 -22.29 6.78
N HIS A 340 -8.37 -21.18 7.01
CA HIS A 340 -8.48 -20.51 8.30
C HIS A 340 -9.85 -19.85 8.49
N HIS A 341 -10.31 -19.77 9.75
CA HIS A 341 -11.52 -19.05 10.12
C HIS A 341 -11.35 -17.52 10.08
N ALA A 342 -12.41 -16.75 10.29
CA ALA A 342 -12.42 -15.29 10.31
C ALA A 342 -11.44 -14.70 11.34
N ILE A 343 -11.03 -13.44 11.10
CA ILE A 343 -10.19 -12.68 12.02
C ILE A 343 -11.02 -12.21 13.22
N ILE A 344 -10.66 -12.71 14.41
CA ILE A 344 -11.29 -12.32 15.67
C ILE A 344 -10.23 -12.08 16.75
N PRO A 345 -10.58 -11.42 17.87
CA PRO A 345 -9.74 -11.41 19.07
C PRO A 345 -9.54 -12.83 19.63
N THR A 346 -8.42 -13.07 20.28
CA THR A 346 -8.09 -14.35 20.93
C THR A 346 -8.71 -14.45 22.33
N ASP A 347 -8.58 -15.59 22.97
CA ASP A 347 -8.93 -15.81 24.39
C ASP A 347 -7.78 -15.51 25.34
N GLY A 348 -6.62 -15.06 24.82
CA GLY A 348 -5.45 -14.67 25.58
C GLY A 348 -5.58 -13.33 26.33
N ASP A 349 -4.51 -12.89 26.97
CA ASP A 349 -4.47 -11.56 27.58
C ASP A 349 -4.30 -10.47 26.52
N HIS A 350 -5.12 -9.42 26.62
CA HIS A 350 -5.12 -8.28 25.71
C HIS A 350 -4.50 -7.04 26.36
N ASP A 351 -3.16 -7.01 26.48
CA ASP A 351 -2.44 -5.79 26.89
C ASP A 351 -2.35 -4.82 25.72
N LEU A 352 -3.38 -3.98 25.57
CA LEU A 352 -3.48 -3.02 24.49
C LEU A 352 -2.48 -1.86 24.62
N SER A 353 -1.85 -1.66 25.76
CA SER A 353 -0.85 -0.61 25.97
C SER A 353 0.45 -0.88 25.19
N ARG A 354 0.73 -2.13 24.88
CA ARG A 354 1.90 -2.58 24.11
C ARG A 354 1.71 -2.45 22.60
N LEU A 355 0.47 -2.25 22.13
CA LEU A 355 0.19 -2.13 20.71
C LEU A 355 0.66 -0.79 20.15
N GLY A 356 1.39 -0.82 19.04
CA GLY A 356 1.66 0.38 18.25
C GLY A 356 0.35 0.98 17.71
N ALA A 357 0.38 2.27 17.34
CA ALA A 357 -0.82 3.01 16.94
C ALA A 357 -1.63 2.34 15.80
N ASP A 358 -0.96 1.75 14.82
CA ASP A 358 -1.62 1.06 13.70
C ASP A 358 -2.25 -0.27 14.15
N ALA A 359 -1.51 -1.07 14.92
CA ALA A 359 -2.01 -2.31 15.51
C ALA A 359 -3.23 -2.06 16.42
N ARG A 360 -3.19 -0.98 17.23
CA ARG A 360 -4.32 -0.57 18.08
C ARG A 360 -5.58 -0.26 17.27
N ARG A 361 -5.44 0.45 16.14
CA ARG A 361 -6.58 0.76 15.25
C ARG A 361 -7.16 -0.49 14.59
N ILE A 362 -6.31 -1.41 14.17
CA ILE A 362 -6.76 -2.68 13.58
C ILE A 362 -7.45 -3.56 14.63
N TYR A 363 -6.87 -3.66 15.84
CA TYR A 363 -7.52 -4.36 16.94
C TYR A 363 -8.90 -3.78 17.25
N ASP A 364 -9.03 -2.43 17.36
CA ASP A 364 -10.31 -1.76 17.62
C ASP A 364 -11.37 -2.13 16.56
N MET A 365 -10.99 -2.12 15.28
CA MET A 365 -11.90 -2.51 14.20
C MET A 365 -12.40 -3.95 14.35
N VAL A 366 -11.48 -4.88 14.62
CA VAL A 366 -11.80 -6.31 14.76
C VAL A 366 -12.64 -6.57 16.02
N ALA A 367 -12.27 -5.98 17.15
CA ALA A 367 -12.97 -6.11 18.42
C ALA A 367 -14.43 -5.61 18.34
N ARG A 368 -14.64 -4.42 17.76
CA ARG A 368 -16.00 -3.87 17.53
C ARG A 368 -16.82 -4.74 16.58
N ARG A 369 -16.25 -5.20 15.49
CA ARG A 369 -16.92 -6.08 14.53
C ARG A 369 -17.29 -7.42 15.20
N PHE A 370 -16.42 -7.98 16.01
CA PHE A 370 -16.64 -9.21 16.77
C PHE A 370 -17.77 -9.07 17.79
N LEU A 371 -17.85 -7.96 18.52
CA LEU A 371 -18.95 -7.71 19.45
C LEU A 371 -20.26 -7.44 18.70
N ALA A 372 -20.20 -6.65 17.63
CA ALA A 372 -21.38 -6.25 16.86
C ALA A 372 -22.11 -7.43 16.24
N VAL A 373 -21.39 -8.48 15.80
CA VAL A 373 -21.99 -9.63 15.08
C VAL A 373 -23.00 -10.43 15.93
N PHE A 374 -22.89 -10.35 17.27
CA PHE A 374 -23.79 -11.02 18.21
C PHE A 374 -24.97 -10.15 18.66
N LEU A 375 -24.99 -8.86 18.30
CA LEU A 375 -26.06 -7.95 18.67
C LEU A 375 -27.23 -8.02 17.68
N PRO A 376 -28.45 -7.63 18.10
CA PRO A 376 -29.61 -7.66 17.22
C PRO A 376 -29.43 -6.73 16.02
N PRO A 377 -30.15 -6.97 14.90
CA PRO A 377 -30.21 -6.04 13.79
C PRO A 377 -30.65 -4.65 14.24
N ALA A 378 -30.11 -3.61 13.57
CA ALA A 378 -30.64 -2.26 13.71
C ALA A 378 -32.01 -2.18 13.02
N LYS A 379 -32.99 -1.53 13.67
CA LYS A 379 -34.31 -1.26 13.09
C LYS A 379 -34.38 0.19 12.69
N LEU A 380 -34.78 0.45 11.48
CA LEU A 380 -34.90 1.77 10.89
C LEU A 380 -36.30 1.92 10.28
N GLU A 381 -36.73 3.14 10.15
CA GLU A 381 -37.92 3.49 9.40
C GLU A 381 -37.56 4.50 8.32
N ASP A 382 -37.81 4.12 7.07
CA ASP A 382 -37.63 4.98 5.90
C ASP A 382 -38.98 5.61 5.54
N THR A 383 -39.11 6.92 5.72
CA THR A 383 -40.34 7.67 5.39
C THR A 383 -40.13 8.38 4.05
N THR A 384 -41.10 8.23 3.16
CA THR A 384 -41.17 8.95 1.89
C THR A 384 -42.50 9.74 1.87
N ILE A 385 -42.40 11.03 1.59
CA ILE A 385 -43.54 11.94 1.43
C ILE A 385 -43.56 12.43 0.00
N VAL A 386 -44.70 12.40 -0.66
CA VAL A 386 -44.93 12.97 -1.98
C VAL A 386 -45.91 14.12 -1.87
N THR A 387 -45.52 15.29 -2.38
CA THR A 387 -46.34 16.49 -2.44
C THR A 387 -46.56 16.87 -3.90
N ASP A 388 -47.78 17.07 -4.32
CA ASP A 388 -48.13 17.59 -5.63
C ASP A 388 -48.42 19.09 -5.54
N VAL A 389 -47.83 19.86 -6.45
CA VAL A 389 -48.06 21.30 -6.55
C VAL A 389 -48.12 21.67 -8.07
N ALA A 390 -49.23 22.18 -8.50
CA ALA A 390 -49.48 22.58 -9.91
C ALA A 390 -49.16 21.46 -10.91
N GLY A 391 -49.42 20.18 -10.58
CA GLY A 391 -49.12 19.00 -11.41
C GLY A 391 -47.67 18.55 -11.36
N ASN A 392 -46.82 19.16 -10.54
CA ASN A 392 -45.44 18.76 -10.33
C ASN A 392 -45.30 18.01 -8.99
N THR A 393 -44.75 16.81 -9.05
CA THR A 393 -44.56 16.01 -7.84
C THR A 393 -43.16 16.23 -7.25
N PHE A 394 -43.14 16.37 -5.92
CA PHE A 394 -41.91 16.53 -5.13
C PHE A 394 -41.85 15.41 -4.09
N ARG A 395 -40.64 14.88 -3.90
CA ARG A 395 -40.35 13.79 -2.98
C ARG A 395 -39.46 14.27 -1.84
N SER A 396 -39.88 14.03 -0.61
CA SER A 396 -39.06 14.14 0.59
C SER A 396 -38.78 12.73 1.12
N SER A 397 -37.58 12.48 1.59
CA SER A 397 -37.18 11.18 2.15
C SER A 397 -36.41 11.39 3.45
N GLY A 398 -36.64 10.53 4.43
CA GLY A 398 -35.95 10.56 5.71
C GLY A 398 -35.83 9.16 6.30
N THR A 399 -34.79 8.93 7.10
CA THR A 399 -34.55 7.66 7.81
C THR A 399 -34.39 7.93 9.28
N VAL A 400 -35.16 7.22 10.11
CA VAL A 400 -35.04 7.26 11.57
C VAL A 400 -34.52 5.93 12.08
N ILE A 401 -33.58 5.97 13.03
CA ILE A 401 -33.12 4.78 13.76
C ILE A 401 -34.08 4.55 14.94
N VAL A 402 -34.92 3.52 14.85
CA VAL A 402 -35.89 3.15 15.89
C VAL A 402 -35.21 2.37 17.02
N GLU A 403 -34.42 1.37 16.63
CA GLU A 403 -33.64 0.57 17.57
C GLU A 403 -32.21 0.48 17.04
N PRO A 404 -31.19 0.97 17.76
CA PRO A 404 -29.83 1.02 17.27
C PRO A 404 -29.21 -0.37 17.06
N GLY A 405 -29.64 -1.39 17.80
CA GLY A 405 -29.06 -2.73 17.69
C GLY A 405 -27.53 -2.70 17.70
N TRP A 406 -26.89 -3.37 16.72
CA TRP A 406 -25.43 -3.40 16.61
C TRP A 406 -24.77 -2.04 16.30
N TYR A 407 -25.53 -1.01 15.89
CA TYR A 407 -24.98 0.35 15.72
C TYR A 407 -24.49 0.94 17.05
N ALA A 408 -24.95 0.40 18.19
CA ALA A 408 -24.45 0.81 19.51
C ALA A 408 -22.91 0.62 19.62
N VAL A 409 -22.36 -0.34 18.91
CA VAL A 409 -20.93 -0.65 18.92
C VAL A 409 -20.17 0.02 17.76
N ASP A 410 -20.82 0.22 16.61
CA ASP A 410 -20.22 0.88 15.45
C ASP A 410 -20.72 2.33 15.31
N ALA A 411 -20.16 3.21 16.11
CA ALA A 411 -20.49 4.63 16.10
C ALA A 411 -20.31 5.29 14.71
N MET A 412 -19.38 4.81 13.89
CA MET A 412 -19.19 5.33 12.53
C MET A 412 -20.33 4.94 11.59
N ARG A 413 -20.88 3.74 11.74
CA ARG A 413 -22.04 3.31 10.95
C ARG A 413 -23.25 4.13 11.35
N ARG A 414 -23.47 4.27 12.63
CA ARG A 414 -24.52 5.13 13.19
C ARG A 414 -24.41 6.56 12.66
N HIS A 415 -23.25 7.19 12.78
CA HIS A 415 -23.01 8.55 12.28
C HIS A 415 -23.21 8.67 10.76
N ARG A 416 -22.86 7.63 9.98
CA ARG A 416 -23.07 7.64 8.52
C ARG A 416 -24.54 7.63 8.17
N VAL A 417 -25.35 6.79 8.83
CA VAL A 417 -26.80 6.74 8.62
C VAL A 417 -27.43 8.08 9.03
N GLU A 418 -27.06 8.62 10.19
CA GLU A 418 -27.49 9.93 10.65
C GLU A 418 -27.07 11.05 9.70
N LYS A 419 -25.84 11.01 9.16
CA LYS A 419 -25.36 11.99 8.17
C LYS A 419 -26.04 11.82 6.82
N GLN A 420 -26.33 10.60 6.37
CA GLN A 420 -27.05 10.35 5.12
C GLN A 420 -28.47 10.89 5.20
N ALA A 421 -29.15 10.64 6.31
CA ALA A 421 -30.46 11.24 6.60
C ALA A 421 -30.41 12.79 6.60
N ARG A 422 -29.26 13.39 6.97
CA ARG A 422 -29.05 14.85 6.93
C ARG A 422 -28.66 15.38 5.54
N ALA A 423 -27.88 14.63 4.77
CA ALA A 423 -27.37 15.06 3.46
C ALA A 423 -28.45 15.06 2.37
N GLU A 424 -29.49 14.25 2.51
CA GLU A 424 -30.67 14.25 1.65
C GLU A 424 -31.57 15.47 1.92
N GLN A 425 -31.26 16.29 2.94
CA GLN A 425 -32.08 17.41 3.42
C GLN A 425 -31.35 18.76 3.45
N ALA A 426 -30.10 18.87 3.07
CA ALA A 426 -29.37 20.13 3.22
C ALA A 426 -28.61 20.53 1.96
N VAL A 427 -29.11 21.55 1.28
CA VAL A 427 -28.28 22.49 0.50
C VAL A 427 -28.55 23.88 1.03
N THR A 428 -27.64 24.42 1.86
CA THR A 428 -27.59 25.86 2.16
C THR A 428 -26.15 26.34 2.03
N GLU A 429 -26.00 27.52 1.42
CA GLU A 429 -24.73 28.09 0.95
C GLU A 429 -23.75 28.53 2.02
N ASP A 430 -24.08 28.50 3.31
CA ASP A 430 -23.19 28.98 4.36
C ASP A 430 -22.64 27.88 5.24
N GLY A 431 -21.29 27.77 5.26
CA GLY A 431 -20.47 26.74 5.86
C GLY A 431 -20.49 26.63 7.39
N GLU A 432 -21.54 27.03 8.08
CA GLU A 432 -21.73 26.84 9.51
C GLU A 432 -23.15 26.36 9.79
N ALA A 433 -23.37 25.05 9.69
CA ALA A 433 -24.63 24.45 10.15
C ALA A 433 -24.39 23.70 11.46
N GLU A 434 -24.92 24.22 12.56
CA GLU A 434 -25.12 23.43 13.77
C GLU A 434 -25.96 22.18 13.48
N PRO A 435 -25.62 21.04 14.04
CA PRO A 435 -26.37 19.81 13.82
C PRO A 435 -27.68 19.84 14.57
N LYS A 436 -28.77 20.28 13.93
CA LYS A 436 -30.13 20.05 14.44
C LYS A 436 -30.60 18.69 13.93
N ASP A 437 -31.05 17.82 14.85
CA ASP A 437 -31.80 16.59 14.56
C ASP A 437 -32.99 16.94 13.68
N ARG A 438 -32.95 16.60 12.38
CA ARG A 438 -34.06 16.83 11.47
C ARG A 438 -34.69 15.49 11.06
N THR A 439 -35.58 15.01 11.88
CA THR A 439 -36.63 14.09 11.44
C THR A 439 -37.57 14.85 10.48
N LEU A 440 -38.08 14.16 9.45
CA LEU A 440 -39.13 14.76 8.62
C LEU A 440 -40.29 15.19 9.53
N PRO A 441 -40.88 16.37 9.30
CA PRO A 441 -42.06 16.80 10.07
C PRO A 441 -43.18 15.79 9.85
N SER A 442 -44.02 15.61 10.86
CA SER A 442 -45.24 14.82 10.73
C SER A 442 -46.23 15.56 9.83
N VAL A 443 -46.58 14.93 8.72
CA VAL A 443 -47.60 15.44 7.80
C VAL A 443 -48.58 14.32 7.45
N GLU A 444 -49.82 14.71 7.10
CA GLU A 444 -50.87 13.75 6.75
C GLU A 444 -51.20 13.85 5.24
N VAL A 445 -51.69 12.76 4.67
CA VAL A 445 -52.21 12.76 3.29
C VAL A 445 -53.41 13.71 3.22
N GLY A 446 -53.41 14.57 2.19
CA GLY A 446 -54.40 15.63 2.04
C GLY A 446 -54.03 16.95 2.70
N GLN A 447 -52.95 17.00 3.49
CA GLN A 447 -52.46 18.24 4.09
C GLN A 447 -52.00 19.21 3.01
N VAL A 448 -52.43 20.47 3.17
CA VAL A 448 -52.05 21.56 2.26
C VAL A 448 -50.81 22.28 2.80
N LEU A 449 -49.80 22.41 1.97
CA LEU A 449 -48.56 23.11 2.28
C LEU A 449 -48.28 24.18 1.21
N THR A 450 -47.64 25.27 1.58
CA THR A 450 -47.23 26.33 0.63
C THR A 450 -45.78 26.12 0.25
N CYS A 451 -45.45 26.14 -1.07
CA CYS A 451 -44.10 26.18 -1.54
C CYS A 451 -43.50 27.56 -1.32
N THR A 452 -42.72 27.71 -0.26
CA THR A 452 -42.13 29.01 0.11
C THR A 452 -40.85 29.34 -0.62
N ARG A 453 -40.17 28.31 -1.12
CA ARG A 453 -38.94 28.43 -1.92
C ARG A 453 -38.87 27.29 -2.92
N ALA A 454 -38.51 27.62 -4.15
CA ALA A 454 -38.06 26.63 -5.15
C ALA A 454 -36.84 27.15 -5.89
N GLU A 455 -35.92 26.25 -6.26
CA GLU A 455 -34.68 26.63 -6.95
C GLU A 455 -34.26 25.54 -7.94
N ALA A 456 -33.86 25.98 -9.13
CA ALA A 456 -33.30 25.10 -10.16
C ALA A 456 -31.77 25.01 -10.01
N LEU A 457 -31.28 23.84 -9.62
CA LEU A 457 -29.86 23.56 -9.43
C LEU A 457 -29.27 22.98 -10.70
N ALA A 458 -28.37 23.74 -11.35
CA ALA A 458 -27.59 23.23 -12.48
C ALA A 458 -26.52 22.25 -11.95
N LYS A 459 -26.47 21.07 -12.53
CA LYS A 459 -25.49 20.00 -12.21
C LYS A 459 -24.95 19.39 -13.49
N SER A 460 -23.80 18.75 -13.38
CA SER A 460 -23.20 18.02 -14.48
C SER A 460 -22.87 16.58 -14.06
N THR A 461 -22.98 15.65 -14.98
CA THR A 461 -22.54 14.27 -14.73
C THR A 461 -21.05 14.25 -14.39
N LYS A 462 -20.63 13.28 -13.60
CA LYS A 462 -19.24 13.13 -13.16
C LYS A 462 -18.67 11.81 -13.67
N PRO A 463 -17.40 11.78 -14.05
CA PRO A 463 -16.76 10.52 -14.41
C PRO A 463 -16.76 9.55 -13.24
N PRO A 464 -16.61 8.25 -13.49
CA PRO A 464 -16.47 7.26 -12.44
C PRO A 464 -15.25 7.58 -11.56
N ALA A 465 -15.36 7.29 -10.26
CA ALA A 465 -14.27 7.57 -9.33
C ALA A 465 -13.05 6.67 -9.63
N ARG A 466 -11.84 7.27 -9.56
CA ARG A 466 -10.60 6.49 -9.60
C ARG A 466 -10.56 5.45 -8.50
N PHE A 467 -9.89 4.36 -8.78
CA PHE A 467 -9.64 3.37 -7.74
C PHE A 467 -8.79 3.95 -6.61
N ASN A 468 -9.19 3.68 -5.38
CA ASN A 468 -8.32 3.63 -4.22
C ASN A 468 -8.01 2.16 -3.89
N GLU A 469 -7.10 1.89 -2.95
CA GLU A 469 -6.76 0.51 -2.64
C GLU A 469 -7.97 -0.31 -2.15
N GLY A 470 -8.88 0.31 -1.38
CA GLY A 470 -10.09 -0.36 -0.91
C GLY A 470 -11.05 -0.74 -2.04
N SER A 471 -11.30 0.18 -2.99
CA SER A 471 -12.17 -0.10 -4.14
C SER A 471 -11.53 -1.05 -5.14
N LEU A 472 -10.20 -1.01 -5.31
CA LEU A 472 -9.47 -1.97 -6.13
C LEU A 472 -9.52 -3.38 -5.53
N LEU A 473 -9.30 -3.52 -4.22
CA LEU A 473 -9.44 -4.80 -3.52
C LEU A 473 -10.84 -5.40 -3.69
N LYS A 474 -11.88 -4.56 -3.64
CA LYS A 474 -13.26 -5.01 -3.92
C LYS A 474 -13.41 -5.47 -5.37
N ALA A 475 -12.87 -4.72 -6.34
CA ALA A 475 -12.91 -5.11 -7.75
C ALA A 475 -12.15 -6.41 -8.01
N MET A 476 -10.99 -6.61 -7.39
CA MET A 476 -10.24 -7.87 -7.46
C MET A 476 -11.03 -9.04 -6.85
N GLU A 477 -11.69 -8.83 -5.70
CA GLU A 477 -12.52 -9.83 -5.02
C GLU A 477 -13.73 -10.24 -5.86
N THR A 478 -14.36 -9.29 -6.56
CA THR A 478 -15.57 -9.51 -7.35
C THR A 478 -15.30 -9.66 -8.84
N ALA A 479 -14.06 -9.87 -9.25
CA ALA A 479 -13.66 -9.92 -10.65
C ALA A 479 -14.33 -11.07 -11.44
N GLY A 480 -14.81 -12.12 -10.78
CA GLY A 480 -15.60 -13.16 -11.41
C GLY A 480 -16.90 -12.67 -12.06
N LYS A 481 -17.43 -11.52 -11.61
CA LYS A 481 -18.61 -10.89 -12.24
C LYS A 481 -18.32 -10.28 -13.61
N LEU A 482 -17.06 -10.16 -14.00
CA LEU A 482 -16.59 -9.64 -15.27
C LEU A 482 -16.21 -10.79 -16.24
N VAL A 483 -16.52 -12.03 -15.87
CA VAL A 483 -16.24 -13.23 -16.65
C VAL A 483 -17.56 -13.70 -17.27
N ASP A 484 -17.58 -13.86 -18.58
CA ASP A 484 -18.78 -14.24 -19.33
C ASP A 484 -19.10 -15.75 -19.23
N ASP A 485 -18.09 -16.56 -18.93
CA ASP A 485 -18.22 -18.00 -18.72
C ASP A 485 -18.70 -18.31 -17.29
N ASP A 486 -19.89 -18.88 -17.15
CA ASP A 486 -20.55 -19.11 -15.87
C ASP A 486 -19.74 -20.05 -14.94
N GLU A 487 -19.09 -21.09 -15.49
CA GLU A 487 -18.29 -22.04 -14.70
C GLU A 487 -16.98 -21.40 -14.22
N ALA A 488 -16.32 -20.63 -15.10
CA ALA A 488 -15.12 -19.86 -14.71
C ALA A 488 -15.47 -18.75 -13.72
N ALA A 489 -16.63 -18.12 -13.87
CA ALA A 489 -17.13 -17.11 -12.92
C ALA A 489 -17.41 -17.71 -11.54
N GLU A 490 -18.02 -18.89 -11.49
CA GLU A 490 -18.27 -19.64 -10.23
C GLU A 490 -16.96 -20.06 -9.57
N ALA A 491 -15.96 -20.55 -10.34
CA ALA A 491 -14.62 -20.88 -9.82
C ALA A 491 -13.89 -19.66 -9.22
N MET A 492 -14.22 -18.44 -9.70
CA MET A 492 -13.68 -17.19 -9.16
C MET A 492 -14.50 -16.59 -8.01
N LYS A 493 -15.67 -17.11 -7.70
CA LYS A 493 -16.58 -16.52 -6.72
C LYS A 493 -15.95 -16.36 -5.34
N ASP A 494 -15.18 -17.35 -4.93
CA ASP A 494 -14.51 -17.35 -3.63
C ASP A 494 -13.08 -16.82 -3.67
N ALA A 495 -12.40 -16.90 -4.81
CA ALA A 495 -11.00 -16.51 -4.96
C ALA A 495 -10.81 -15.10 -5.54
N GLY A 496 -11.58 -14.72 -6.56
CA GLY A 496 -11.38 -13.50 -7.32
C GLY A 496 -10.01 -13.43 -8.01
N LEU A 497 -9.52 -12.23 -8.28
CA LEU A 497 -8.15 -11.99 -8.74
C LEU A 497 -7.16 -12.00 -7.56
N GLY A 498 -6.43 -13.09 -7.42
CA GLY A 498 -5.51 -13.33 -6.32
C GLY A 498 -6.20 -13.65 -5.00
N THR A 499 -5.47 -14.31 -4.12
CA THR A 499 -5.95 -14.62 -2.76
C THR A 499 -5.83 -13.39 -1.84
N PRO A 500 -6.57 -13.32 -0.74
CA PRO A 500 -6.40 -12.25 0.26
C PRO A 500 -4.94 -12.04 0.70
N ALA A 501 -4.18 -13.13 0.84
CA ALA A 501 -2.76 -13.09 1.20
C ALA A 501 -1.88 -12.41 0.14
N THR A 502 -2.27 -12.44 -1.14
CA THR A 502 -1.43 -11.97 -2.27
C THR A 502 -1.85 -10.60 -2.81
N ARG A 503 -3.12 -10.18 -2.68
CA ARG A 503 -3.65 -8.93 -3.26
C ARG A 503 -2.84 -7.70 -2.86
N ALA A 504 -2.50 -7.55 -1.57
CA ALA A 504 -1.68 -6.43 -1.09
C ALA A 504 -0.31 -6.38 -1.77
N ASN A 505 0.35 -7.54 -1.91
CA ASN A 505 1.65 -7.64 -2.56
C ASN A 505 1.58 -7.36 -4.07
N ILE A 506 0.46 -7.70 -4.71
CA ILE A 506 0.23 -7.38 -6.14
C ILE A 506 0.14 -5.87 -6.31
N ILE A 507 -0.64 -5.17 -5.48
CA ILE A 507 -0.77 -3.70 -5.52
C ILE A 507 0.60 -3.04 -5.28
N GLU A 508 1.34 -3.45 -4.25
CA GLU A 508 2.68 -2.92 -3.98
C GLU A 508 3.66 -3.21 -5.13
N SER A 509 3.59 -4.41 -5.73
CA SER A 509 4.42 -4.76 -6.88
C SER A 509 4.13 -3.89 -8.10
N LEU A 510 2.88 -3.51 -8.34
CA LEU A 510 2.52 -2.58 -9.40
C LEU A 510 3.10 -1.18 -9.15
N ILE A 511 3.14 -0.75 -7.90
CA ILE A 511 3.70 0.54 -7.49
C ILE A 511 5.23 0.51 -7.55
N ASP A 512 5.87 -0.51 -6.98
CA ASP A 512 7.33 -0.67 -6.98
C ASP A 512 7.92 -0.78 -8.39
N ARG A 513 7.15 -1.35 -9.32
CA ARG A 513 7.51 -1.46 -10.73
C ARG A 513 7.11 -0.25 -11.56
N GLU A 514 6.66 0.82 -10.92
CA GLU A 514 6.29 2.09 -11.57
C GLU A 514 5.16 1.96 -12.60
N TYR A 515 4.24 1.03 -12.45
CA TYR A 515 3.02 0.96 -13.23
C TYR A 515 1.90 1.83 -12.65
N VAL A 516 1.85 1.94 -11.34
CA VAL A 516 0.83 2.68 -10.60
C VAL A 516 1.49 3.63 -9.61
N GLU A 517 0.91 4.80 -9.44
CA GLU A 517 1.32 5.77 -8.43
C GLU A 517 0.17 6.05 -7.46
N ARG A 518 0.52 6.34 -6.19
CA ARG A 518 -0.43 6.86 -5.21
C ARG A 518 -0.52 8.37 -5.31
N GLU A 519 -1.70 8.89 -5.65
CA GLU A 519 -2.03 10.32 -5.63
C GLU A 519 -3.05 10.58 -4.52
N GLY A 520 -2.57 11.00 -3.34
CA GLY A 520 -3.38 11.01 -2.13
C GLY A 520 -3.84 9.59 -1.74
N LYS A 521 -5.16 9.36 -1.75
CA LYS A 521 -5.76 8.03 -1.54
C LYS A 521 -6.00 7.26 -2.85
N GLN A 522 -5.89 7.92 -4.00
CA GLN A 522 -6.20 7.34 -5.31
C GLN A 522 -4.99 6.61 -5.89
N LEU A 523 -5.28 5.61 -6.71
CA LEU A 523 -4.33 4.90 -7.55
C LEU A 523 -4.46 5.40 -8.98
N ARG A 524 -3.33 5.74 -9.60
CA ARG A 524 -3.28 6.26 -10.96
C ARG A 524 -2.29 5.47 -11.81
N ALA A 525 -2.70 5.14 -13.01
CA ALA A 525 -1.84 4.50 -14.00
C ALA A 525 -0.75 5.47 -14.49
N THR A 526 0.45 4.95 -14.69
CA THR A 526 1.55 5.67 -15.34
C THR A 526 1.48 5.48 -16.85
N ASP A 527 2.23 6.31 -17.61
CA ASP A 527 2.35 6.11 -19.08
C ASP A 527 2.91 4.71 -19.42
N LYS A 528 3.78 4.15 -18.58
CA LYS A 528 4.27 2.78 -18.73
C LYS A 528 3.13 1.75 -18.67
N ALA A 529 2.20 1.93 -17.74
CA ALA A 529 1.04 1.07 -17.58
C ALA A 529 0.07 1.21 -18.75
N ILE A 530 -0.25 2.46 -19.10
CA ILE A 530 -1.16 2.76 -20.20
C ILE A 530 -0.61 2.16 -21.51
N GLY A 531 0.67 2.41 -21.82
CA GLY A 531 1.30 1.85 -23.02
C GLY A 531 1.27 0.32 -23.04
N LEU A 532 1.59 -0.34 -21.91
CA LEU A 532 1.56 -1.80 -21.82
C LEU A 532 0.14 -2.37 -22.05
N ILE A 533 -0.85 -1.83 -21.36
CA ILE A 533 -2.24 -2.34 -21.47
C ILE A 533 -2.86 -2.00 -22.82
N THR A 534 -2.58 -0.81 -23.37
CA THR A 534 -3.03 -0.45 -24.73
C THR A 534 -2.38 -1.36 -25.78
N MET A 535 -1.09 -1.67 -25.65
CA MET A 535 -0.41 -2.61 -26.54
C MET A 535 -1.00 -4.02 -26.44
N LEU A 536 -1.34 -4.48 -25.24
CA LEU A 536 -1.98 -5.79 -25.02
C LEU A 536 -3.44 -5.81 -25.51
N GLY A 537 -4.15 -4.68 -25.48
CA GLY A 537 -5.55 -4.60 -25.90
C GLY A 537 -6.43 -5.62 -25.19
N ASP A 538 -7.15 -6.43 -25.99
CA ASP A 538 -8.04 -7.48 -25.47
C ASP A 538 -7.35 -8.85 -25.33
N HIS A 539 -6.01 -8.87 -25.31
CA HIS A 539 -5.27 -10.11 -25.06
C HIS A 539 -5.72 -10.73 -23.73
N LEU A 540 -5.88 -12.05 -23.69
CA LEU A 540 -6.41 -12.81 -22.56
C LEU A 540 -5.67 -12.53 -21.22
N LEU A 541 -4.41 -12.15 -21.27
CA LEU A 541 -3.64 -11.70 -20.09
C LEU A 541 -4.20 -10.42 -19.43
N THR A 542 -5.01 -9.63 -20.12
CA THR A 542 -5.64 -8.42 -19.56
C THR A 542 -7.03 -8.70 -18.97
N SER A 543 -7.56 -9.91 -19.17
CA SER A 543 -8.88 -10.33 -18.69
C SER A 543 -8.78 -11.15 -17.40
N PRO A 544 -9.73 -11.00 -16.47
CA PRO A 544 -9.93 -11.93 -15.35
C PRO A 544 -10.25 -13.36 -15.79
N GLU A 545 -10.78 -13.55 -16.99
CA GLU A 545 -11.25 -14.81 -17.54
C GLU A 545 -10.18 -15.91 -17.53
N LEU A 546 -8.92 -15.56 -17.88
CA LEU A 546 -7.79 -16.47 -17.80
C LEU A 546 -7.64 -17.06 -16.38
N THR A 547 -7.82 -16.22 -15.36
CA THR A 547 -7.75 -16.69 -13.97
C THR A 547 -8.91 -17.61 -13.65
N GLY A 548 -10.11 -17.28 -14.09
CA GLY A 548 -11.31 -18.12 -13.90
C GLY A 548 -11.14 -19.52 -14.48
N ARG A 549 -10.77 -19.60 -15.75
CA ARG A 549 -10.53 -20.87 -16.46
C ARG A 549 -9.45 -21.73 -15.78
N TRP A 550 -8.37 -21.11 -15.30
CA TRP A 550 -7.33 -21.84 -14.60
C TRP A 550 -7.79 -22.35 -13.24
N GLU A 551 -8.47 -21.52 -12.44
CA GLU A 551 -8.96 -21.94 -11.13
C GLU A 551 -10.02 -23.06 -11.27
N GLN A 552 -10.87 -23.02 -12.30
CA GLN A 552 -11.81 -24.09 -12.64
C GLN A 552 -11.06 -25.42 -12.85
N LYS A 553 -10.04 -25.43 -13.73
CA LYS A 553 -9.27 -26.64 -14.02
C LYS A 553 -8.47 -27.14 -12.81
N LEU A 554 -7.88 -26.20 -12.05
CA LEU A 554 -7.16 -26.55 -10.82
C LEU A 554 -8.08 -27.14 -9.75
N ASN A 555 -9.35 -26.67 -9.68
CA ASN A 555 -10.37 -27.30 -8.83
C ASN A 555 -10.73 -28.71 -9.35
N GLY A 556 -10.82 -28.90 -10.68
CA GLY A 556 -11.03 -30.18 -11.31
C GLY A 556 -9.91 -31.18 -11.00
N ILE A 557 -8.64 -30.76 -11.06
CA ILE A 557 -7.47 -31.58 -10.68
C ILE A 557 -7.55 -31.95 -9.20
N GLN A 558 -7.82 -30.99 -8.34
CA GLN A 558 -7.94 -31.23 -6.89
C GLN A 558 -9.08 -32.22 -6.54
N ALA A 559 -10.13 -32.23 -7.34
CA ALA A 559 -11.25 -33.18 -7.19
C ALA A 559 -11.01 -34.54 -7.86
N GLY A 560 -9.85 -34.75 -8.51
CA GLY A 560 -9.52 -35.97 -9.22
C GLY A 560 -10.25 -36.16 -10.56
N GLY A 561 -10.96 -35.12 -11.03
CA GLY A 561 -11.74 -35.18 -12.29
C GLY A 561 -10.96 -34.73 -13.53
N GLU A 562 -9.85 -34.00 -13.35
CA GLU A 562 -8.98 -33.50 -14.44
C GLU A 562 -7.53 -33.95 -14.27
N SER A 563 -6.80 -34.04 -15.38
CA SER A 563 -5.40 -34.45 -15.41
C SER A 563 -4.46 -33.26 -15.33
N ARG A 564 -3.53 -33.28 -14.38
CA ARG A 564 -2.41 -32.34 -14.32
C ARG A 564 -1.65 -32.26 -15.64
N ASP A 565 -1.31 -33.39 -16.27
CA ASP A 565 -0.54 -33.42 -17.51
C ASP A 565 -1.29 -32.75 -18.67
N ALA A 566 -2.63 -32.89 -18.71
CA ALA A 566 -3.44 -32.20 -19.73
C ALA A 566 -3.38 -30.67 -19.53
N PHE A 567 -3.55 -30.19 -18.29
CA PHE A 567 -3.43 -28.80 -17.95
C PHE A 567 -2.02 -28.25 -18.27
N GLU A 568 -0.95 -28.98 -17.93
CA GLU A 568 0.41 -28.55 -18.24
C GLU A 568 0.66 -28.41 -19.74
N ARG A 569 0.13 -29.33 -20.57
CA ARG A 569 0.23 -29.19 -22.04
C ARG A 569 -0.42 -27.89 -22.52
N GLU A 570 -1.64 -27.61 -22.09
CA GLU A 570 -2.32 -26.37 -22.45
C GLU A 570 -1.53 -25.11 -22.02
N ILE A 571 -0.97 -25.14 -20.82
CA ILE A 571 -0.17 -24.01 -20.33
C ILE A 571 1.12 -23.82 -21.16
N LYS A 572 1.77 -24.92 -21.55
CA LYS A 572 2.94 -24.87 -22.44
C LYS A 572 2.57 -24.29 -23.81
N ASP A 573 1.42 -24.66 -24.35
CA ASP A 573 0.90 -24.13 -25.63
C ASP A 573 0.48 -22.66 -25.50
N PHE A 574 -0.21 -22.30 -24.44
CA PHE A 574 -0.53 -20.90 -24.14
C PHE A 574 0.72 -20.06 -23.95
N THR A 575 1.76 -20.59 -23.32
CA THR A 575 3.05 -19.91 -23.16
C THR A 575 3.71 -19.64 -24.50
N ARG A 576 3.64 -20.58 -25.47
CA ARG A 576 4.13 -20.35 -26.85
C ARG A 576 3.31 -19.25 -27.52
N GLN A 577 2.00 -19.32 -27.47
CA GLN A 577 1.11 -18.29 -28.03
C GLN A 577 1.41 -16.89 -27.46
N VAL A 578 1.65 -16.78 -26.15
CA VAL A 578 2.04 -15.51 -25.53
C VAL A 578 3.38 -15.00 -26.07
N VAL A 579 4.37 -15.87 -26.23
CA VAL A 579 5.66 -15.48 -26.81
C VAL A 579 5.48 -15.06 -28.26
N ASP A 580 4.80 -15.85 -29.08
CA ASP A 580 4.57 -15.59 -30.52
C ASP A 580 3.80 -14.28 -30.72
N TRP A 581 2.86 -13.97 -29.83
CA TRP A 581 2.11 -12.69 -29.88
C TRP A 581 3.02 -11.46 -29.77
N PHE A 582 4.16 -11.58 -29.07
CA PHE A 582 5.14 -10.50 -28.97
C PHE A 582 6.11 -10.42 -30.17
N ALA A 583 6.13 -11.39 -31.10
CA ALA A 583 7.09 -11.46 -32.18
C ALA A 583 7.16 -10.15 -33.01
N ASP A 584 6.00 -9.57 -33.34
CA ASP A 584 5.86 -8.37 -34.16
C ASP A 584 5.78 -7.08 -33.34
N LYS A 585 5.88 -7.15 -32.01
CA LYS A 585 5.78 -5.99 -31.15
C LYS A 585 7.10 -5.23 -31.06
N SER A 586 7.00 -3.92 -30.91
CA SER A 586 8.12 -3.00 -30.86
C SER A 586 7.97 -1.99 -29.73
N ARG A 587 8.98 -1.15 -29.56
CA ARG A 587 8.94 -0.07 -28.59
C ARG A 587 7.91 1.00 -28.92
N ASP A 588 7.57 1.14 -30.20
CA ASP A 588 6.59 2.13 -30.65
C ASP A 588 5.16 1.76 -30.25
N ASP A 589 4.87 0.46 -30.12
CA ASP A 589 3.58 -0.02 -29.62
C ASP A 589 3.32 0.37 -28.15
N LEU A 590 4.38 0.70 -27.38
CA LEU A 590 4.27 1.20 -26.00
C LEU A 590 4.01 2.70 -25.92
N ARG A 591 4.08 3.43 -27.05
CA ARG A 591 3.85 4.87 -27.04
C ARG A 591 2.38 5.15 -26.76
N VAL A 592 2.12 5.88 -25.69
CA VAL A 592 0.77 6.37 -25.40
C VAL A 592 0.38 7.36 -26.48
N LYS A 593 -0.62 7.02 -27.28
CA LYS A 593 -1.24 7.98 -28.22
C LYS A 593 -1.95 9.04 -27.38
N ARG A 594 -1.40 10.25 -27.38
CA ARG A 594 -1.96 11.38 -26.65
C ARG A 594 -2.89 12.15 -27.54
N THR A 595 -3.94 12.73 -26.95
CA THR A 595 -4.84 13.63 -27.68
C THR A 595 -4.03 14.85 -28.14
N VAL A 596 -3.98 15.04 -29.45
CA VAL A 596 -3.41 16.24 -30.06
C VAL A 596 -4.41 17.38 -29.88
N ILE A 597 -3.95 18.46 -29.24
CA ILE A 597 -4.77 19.63 -28.97
C ILE A 597 -4.68 20.63 -30.15
N ALA A 598 -3.43 20.87 -30.58
CA ALA A 598 -3.13 21.78 -31.68
C ALA A 598 -1.70 21.54 -32.20
N PRO A 599 -1.35 22.00 -33.40
CA PRO A 599 0.05 22.11 -33.84
C PRO A 599 0.83 23.00 -32.88
N CYS A 600 2.13 22.72 -32.67
CA CYS A 600 2.98 23.55 -31.81
C CYS A 600 3.13 24.97 -32.35
N PRO A 601 2.87 26.01 -31.55
CA PRO A 601 2.93 27.41 -31.99
C PRO A 601 4.36 27.97 -32.05
N LEU A 602 5.36 27.27 -31.51
CA LEU A 602 6.72 27.82 -31.38
C LEU A 602 7.51 27.75 -32.68
N THR A 603 8.36 28.76 -32.85
CA THR A 603 9.42 28.78 -33.85
C THR A 603 10.74 28.38 -33.18
N LEU A 604 11.48 27.49 -33.84
CA LEU A 604 12.77 27.01 -33.40
C LEU A 604 13.87 28.08 -33.59
N PRO A 605 15.02 27.96 -32.92
CA PRO A 605 16.10 28.94 -33.04
C PRO A 605 16.65 29.08 -34.47
N ASN A 606 16.44 28.10 -35.34
CA ASN A 606 16.82 28.14 -36.77
C ASN A 606 15.82 28.90 -37.65
N GLY A 607 14.75 29.47 -37.09
CA GLY A 607 13.71 30.22 -37.80
C GLY A 607 12.56 29.34 -38.38
N GLU A 608 12.63 28.03 -38.24
CA GLU A 608 11.58 27.13 -38.73
C GLU A 608 10.50 26.93 -37.65
N LYS A 609 9.25 26.71 -38.08
CA LYS A 609 8.18 26.31 -37.16
C LYS A 609 8.43 24.91 -36.59
N CYS A 610 8.17 24.72 -35.33
CA CYS A 610 8.22 23.39 -34.75
C CYS A 610 7.18 22.47 -35.41
N ALA A 611 7.65 21.33 -35.91
CA ALA A 611 6.79 20.33 -36.57
C ALA A 611 5.99 19.45 -35.59
N GLY A 612 6.18 19.62 -34.29
CA GLY A 612 5.50 18.85 -33.26
C GLY A 612 4.08 19.35 -32.97
N ASN A 613 3.33 18.57 -32.21
CA ASN A 613 1.99 18.91 -31.77
C ASN A 613 1.97 19.12 -30.26
N ILE A 614 1.10 20.00 -29.79
CA ILE A 614 0.79 20.11 -28.37
C ILE A 614 -0.15 18.98 -27.98
N VAL A 615 0.32 18.18 -27.05
CA VAL A 615 -0.42 17.04 -26.52
C VAL A 615 -0.71 17.23 -25.04
N GLU A 616 -1.84 16.71 -24.62
CA GLU A 616 -2.18 16.71 -23.21
C GLU A 616 -1.31 15.71 -22.47
N GLN A 617 -0.54 16.20 -21.50
CA GLN A 617 0.22 15.40 -20.54
C GLN A 617 -0.42 15.47 -19.16
N ARG A 618 0.03 14.61 -18.26
CA ARG A 618 -0.50 14.54 -16.89
C ARG A 618 -0.54 15.88 -16.17
N LYS A 619 0.56 16.64 -16.23
CA LYS A 619 0.74 17.89 -15.49
C LYS A 619 0.81 19.13 -16.38
N SER A 620 0.82 18.94 -17.69
CA SER A 620 1.05 20.02 -18.65
C SER A 620 0.39 19.70 -19.99
N TYR A 621 0.26 20.75 -20.77
CA TYR A 621 0.10 20.69 -22.21
C TYR A 621 1.48 20.99 -22.81
N SER A 622 2.09 20.03 -23.51
CA SER A 622 3.49 20.16 -23.96
C SER A 622 3.63 19.64 -25.37
N CYS A 623 4.66 20.15 -26.06
CA CYS A 623 4.98 19.66 -27.39
C CYS A 623 5.50 18.21 -27.36
N ASP A 624 5.08 17.39 -28.30
CA ASP A 624 5.49 16.00 -28.43
C ASP A 624 6.91 15.85 -29.01
N SER A 625 7.54 16.95 -29.46
CA SER A 625 8.95 16.98 -29.88
C SER A 625 9.97 16.80 -28.73
N TYR A 626 9.51 16.74 -27.48
CA TYR A 626 10.39 16.51 -26.34
C TYR A 626 10.72 15.01 -26.21
N HIS A 627 11.98 14.62 -26.38
CA HIS A 627 12.45 13.24 -26.31
C HIS A 627 13.31 12.93 -25.07
N GLY A 628 13.54 13.90 -24.21
CA GLY A 628 14.31 13.74 -22.97
C GLY A 628 15.18 14.96 -22.65
N LYS A 629 16.04 14.81 -21.63
CA LYS A 629 16.96 15.91 -21.22
C LYS A 629 18.01 16.22 -22.29
N ASP A 630 18.40 15.23 -23.05
CA ASP A 630 19.43 15.33 -24.09
C ASP A 630 18.83 15.79 -25.44
N ASP A 631 17.52 15.76 -25.58
CA ASP A 631 16.74 16.27 -26.70
C ASP A 631 15.46 16.95 -26.19
N PRO A 632 15.55 18.21 -25.79
CA PRO A 632 14.43 18.94 -25.19
C PRO A 632 13.41 19.43 -26.23
N GLY A 633 13.62 19.17 -27.51
CA GLY A 633 12.76 19.64 -28.58
C GLY A 633 12.59 21.16 -28.56
N CYS A 634 11.40 21.68 -28.90
CA CYS A 634 11.10 23.11 -28.85
C CYS A 634 10.89 23.66 -27.43
N GLY A 635 10.70 22.80 -26.44
CA GLY A 635 10.53 23.18 -25.05
C GLY A 635 9.16 23.78 -24.66
N TYR A 636 8.16 23.80 -25.58
CA TYR A 636 6.83 24.31 -25.25
C TYR A 636 6.22 23.52 -24.09
N THR A 637 5.83 24.24 -23.04
CA THR A 637 5.16 23.65 -21.88
C THR A 637 4.21 24.66 -21.22
N LEU A 638 2.95 24.25 -21.04
CA LEU A 638 1.93 24.93 -20.28
C LEU A 638 1.48 24.02 -19.13
N TRP A 639 1.82 24.37 -17.90
CA TRP A 639 1.47 23.57 -16.73
C TRP A 639 -0.02 23.70 -16.41
N LYS A 640 -0.68 22.58 -16.16
CA LYS A 640 -2.11 22.53 -15.77
C LYS A 640 -2.38 23.18 -14.41
N GLN A 641 -1.39 23.25 -13.57
CA GLN A 641 -1.49 23.90 -12.28
C GLN A 641 -0.32 24.85 -12.10
N MET A 642 -0.63 26.11 -11.90
CA MET A 642 0.32 27.19 -11.69
C MET A 642 -0.11 27.96 -10.44
N ASP A 643 0.78 28.03 -9.43
CA ASP A 643 0.50 28.59 -8.12
C ASP A 643 -0.81 28.05 -7.50
N ASN A 644 -1.84 28.81 -7.32
CA ASN A 644 -3.13 28.32 -6.82
C ASN A 644 -4.23 28.23 -7.92
N ARG A 645 -3.85 28.35 -9.20
CA ARG A 645 -4.78 28.31 -10.32
C ARG A 645 -4.61 27.04 -11.14
N SER A 646 -5.72 26.38 -11.47
CA SER A 646 -5.80 25.30 -12.47
C SER A 646 -6.14 25.88 -13.83
N ILE A 647 -5.42 25.47 -14.86
CA ILE A 647 -5.72 25.83 -16.26
C ILE A 647 -6.58 24.73 -16.87
N THR A 648 -7.78 25.09 -17.27
CA THR A 648 -8.72 24.19 -17.95
C THR A 648 -8.25 23.90 -19.39
N LEU A 649 -8.84 22.89 -20.04
CA LEU A 649 -8.50 22.54 -21.42
C LEU A 649 -8.84 23.68 -22.39
N ASP A 650 -9.97 24.37 -22.19
CA ASP A 650 -10.39 25.47 -23.06
C ASP A 650 -9.49 26.71 -22.89
N GLU A 651 -9.15 27.07 -21.67
CA GLU A 651 -8.12 28.09 -21.42
C GLU A 651 -6.77 27.69 -22.05
N ALA A 652 -6.40 26.42 -21.96
CA ALA A 652 -5.18 25.91 -22.58
C ALA A 652 -5.20 26.04 -24.10
N LYS A 653 -6.31 25.76 -24.77
CA LYS A 653 -6.47 25.95 -26.19
C LYS A 653 -6.28 27.42 -26.63
N GLU A 654 -6.83 28.36 -25.83
CA GLU A 654 -6.65 29.80 -26.08
C GLU A 654 -5.17 30.22 -25.91
N TYR A 655 -4.51 29.76 -24.83
CA TYR A 655 -3.10 30.05 -24.59
C TYR A 655 -2.20 29.44 -25.68
N ILE A 656 -2.47 28.19 -26.09
CA ILE A 656 -1.74 27.54 -27.17
C ILE A 656 -1.89 28.32 -28.49
N ALA A 657 -3.12 28.74 -28.85
CA ALA A 657 -3.36 29.53 -30.05
C ALA A 657 -2.60 30.87 -30.05
N LYS A 658 -2.38 31.46 -28.86
CA LYS A 658 -1.61 32.69 -28.67
C LYS A 658 -0.11 32.45 -28.49
N GLY A 659 0.36 31.20 -28.51
CA GLY A 659 1.77 30.84 -28.27
C GLY A 659 2.26 31.03 -26.83
N ILE A 660 1.34 31.25 -25.89
CA ILE A 660 1.63 31.53 -24.49
C ILE A 660 2.04 30.25 -23.76
N GLN A 661 3.15 30.32 -23.03
CA GLN A 661 3.67 29.23 -22.22
C GLN A 661 3.55 29.54 -20.72
N SER A 662 3.79 28.55 -19.86
CA SER A 662 3.80 28.75 -18.41
C SER A 662 4.76 29.85 -17.93
N LYS A 663 5.88 30.01 -18.61
CA LYS A 663 6.84 31.09 -18.27
C LYS A 663 6.27 32.49 -18.54
N ASP A 664 5.39 32.62 -19.54
CA ASP A 664 4.78 33.89 -19.94
C ASP A 664 3.57 34.25 -19.06
N LEU A 665 2.95 33.24 -18.42
CA LEU A 665 1.84 33.39 -17.49
C LEU A 665 2.28 33.60 -16.03
N GLN A 666 3.57 33.45 -15.75
CA GLN A 666 4.14 33.90 -14.48
C GLN A 666 4.10 35.42 -14.49
N GLY A 667 2.98 35.98 -14.02
CA GLY A 667 2.80 37.43 -13.93
C GLY A 667 3.96 38.10 -13.19
N GLU A 668 4.14 39.41 -13.38
CA GLU A 668 5.08 40.23 -12.58
C GLU A 668 4.82 39.90 -11.13
N ARG A 669 5.77 39.20 -10.52
CA ARG A 669 5.65 38.82 -9.11
C ARG A 669 5.71 40.10 -8.33
N GLU A 670 4.80 40.33 -7.41
CA GLU A 670 4.85 41.49 -6.56
C GLU A 670 6.21 41.53 -5.84
N VAL A 671 6.95 42.55 -6.09
CA VAL A 671 8.26 42.78 -5.47
C VAL A 671 8.02 43.41 -4.10
N LEU A 672 8.47 42.75 -3.05
CA LEU A 672 8.32 43.18 -1.68
C LEU A 672 9.41 44.20 -1.30
N GLY A 673 10.51 44.24 -2.00
CA GLY A 673 11.66 45.11 -1.80
C GLY A 673 12.99 44.45 -2.20
N PRO A 674 14.10 45.19 -2.13
CA PRO A 674 15.42 44.64 -2.36
C PRO A 674 15.75 43.57 -1.31
N CYS A 675 16.59 42.60 -1.69
CA CYS A 675 17.03 41.56 -0.76
C CYS A 675 17.87 42.16 0.39
N PRO A 676 17.52 41.90 1.66
CA PRO A 676 18.25 42.47 2.79
C PRO A 676 19.57 41.76 3.10
N THR A 677 19.95 40.75 2.33
CA THR A 677 21.20 40.01 2.52
C THR A 677 22.37 40.77 1.92
N ASP A 678 23.40 41.09 2.72
CA ASP A 678 24.58 41.80 2.28
C ASP A 678 25.24 41.19 1.04
N GLY A 679 25.50 42.02 0.04
CA GLY A 679 26.11 41.59 -1.24
C GLY A 679 25.18 40.85 -2.19
N CYS A 680 23.85 40.93 -1.98
CA CYS A 680 22.87 40.31 -2.87
C CYS A 680 22.06 41.36 -3.63
N ASP A 681 22.20 41.39 -4.96
CA ASP A 681 21.47 42.34 -5.83
C ASP A 681 20.06 41.85 -6.21
N GLY A 682 19.57 40.79 -5.54
CA GLY A 682 18.26 40.24 -5.83
C GLY A 682 17.10 40.99 -5.17
N GLU A 683 15.88 40.74 -5.61
CA GLU A 683 14.64 41.27 -5.03
C GLU A 683 13.86 40.17 -4.35
N ILE A 684 13.12 40.53 -3.30
CA ILE A 684 12.20 39.58 -2.65
C ILE A 684 10.85 39.59 -3.37
N VAL A 685 10.44 38.44 -3.85
CA VAL A 685 9.20 38.26 -4.59
C VAL A 685 8.31 37.23 -3.93
N GLU A 686 7.00 37.36 -4.10
CA GLU A 686 6.05 36.41 -3.65
C GLU A 686 6.19 35.09 -4.45
N ARG A 687 6.15 33.96 -3.73
CA ARG A 687 6.15 32.59 -4.27
C ARG A 687 5.01 31.79 -3.61
N GLY A 688 4.62 30.66 -4.17
CA GLY A 688 3.47 29.89 -3.69
C GLY A 688 3.46 29.61 -2.18
N ARG A 689 4.60 29.24 -1.57
CA ARG A 689 4.70 28.89 -0.13
C ARG A 689 5.60 29.84 0.68
N SER A 690 6.16 30.83 0.07
CA SER A 690 7.14 31.73 0.69
C SER A 690 7.24 33.05 -0.05
N TYR A 691 7.89 34.04 0.59
CA TYR A 691 8.47 35.17 -0.07
C TYR A 691 9.98 34.95 -0.13
N GLY A 692 10.60 35.04 -1.28
CA GLY A 692 11.99 34.60 -1.45
C GLY A 692 12.77 35.43 -2.48
N CYS A 693 14.08 35.46 -2.31
CA CYS A 693 14.97 36.23 -3.17
C CYS A 693 15.01 35.68 -4.61
N THR A 694 15.07 36.59 -5.59
CA THR A 694 15.21 36.23 -7.02
C THR A 694 16.55 35.59 -7.35
N SER A 695 17.59 35.78 -6.54
CA SER A 695 18.89 35.10 -6.69
C SER A 695 18.79 33.57 -6.53
N TRP A 696 17.71 33.01 -5.92
CA TRP A 696 17.49 31.58 -5.80
C TRP A 696 17.06 30.99 -7.13
N LYS A 697 17.84 30.09 -7.71
CA LYS A 697 17.54 29.45 -9.00
C LYS A 697 17.06 28.00 -8.82
N SER A 698 17.73 27.27 -7.96
CA SER A 698 17.41 25.85 -7.70
C SER A 698 17.94 25.43 -6.32
N ARG A 699 17.60 24.19 -5.90
CA ARG A 699 18.13 23.58 -4.68
C ARG A 699 19.67 23.45 -4.68
N ASN A 700 20.26 23.34 -5.87
CA ASN A 700 21.73 23.24 -6.06
C ASN A 700 22.38 24.62 -6.24
N GLU A 701 21.56 25.66 -6.51
CA GLU A 701 21.97 27.05 -6.63
C GLU A 701 21.05 27.93 -5.76
N PRO A 702 21.21 27.85 -4.42
CA PRO A 702 20.27 28.48 -3.48
C PRO A 702 20.38 30.03 -3.41
N GLY A 703 21.33 30.65 -4.13
CA GLY A 703 21.58 32.08 -4.08
C GLY A 703 21.94 32.55 -2.65
N CYS A 704 21.45 33.73 -2.23
CA CYS A 704 21.65 34.24 -0.88
C CYS A 704 20.87 33.51 0.22
N GLY A 705 19.90 32.68 -0.15
CA GLY A 705 19.09 31.87 0.77
C GLY A 705 18.03 32.61 1.56
N TYR A 706 17.86 33.95 1.36
CA TYR A 706 16.82 34.70 2.07
C TYR A 706 15.43 34.24 1.69
N VAL A 707 14.61 33.86 2.70
CA VAL A 707 13.24 33.42 2.53
C VAL A 707 12.41 33.70 3.77
N ILE A 708 11.15 34.08 3.56
CA ILE A 708 10.12 34.18 4.59
C ILE A 708 9.07 33.13 4.24
N TRP A 709 8.83 32.17 5.13
CA TRP A 709 7.81 31.14 4.93
C TRP A 709 6.42 31.68 5.24
N LYS A 710 5.44 31.46 4.35
CA LYS A 710 4.05 31.87 4.59
C LYS A 710 3.42 31.10 5.75
N ARG A 711 3.72 29.80 5.89
CA ARG A 711 3.26 28.98 7.03
C ARG A 711 4.39 28.70 8.00
N VAL A 712 4.20 29.11 9.24
CA VAL A 712 5.15 28.94 10.34
C VAL A 712 4.58 27.95 11.35
N ARG A 713 5.41 27.02 11.86
CA ARG A 713 4.99 26.03 12.85
C ARG A 713 4.52 26.73 14.16
N GLY A 714 3.29 26.48 14.56
CA GLY A 714 2.68 27.07 15.76
C GLY A 714 1.82 28.32 15.49
N ARG A 715 1.74 28.79 14.24
CA ARG A 715 0.85 29.87 13.81
C ARG A 715 -0.34 29.27 13.02
N ARG A 716 -1.57 29.75 13.29
CA ARG A 716 -2.78 29.27 12.58
C ARG A 716 -2.87 29.87 11.17
N ASP A 717 -2.57 31.16 11.04
CA ASP A 717 -2.72 31.93 9.80
C ASP A 717 -1.39 32.03 9.04
N GLU A 718 -1.45 32.19 7.73
CA GLU A 718 -0.28 32.48 6.91
C GLU A 718 0.25 33.90 7.19
N VAL A 719 1.54 34.14 6.98
CA VAL A 719 2.14 35.46 7.02
C VAL A 719 1.57 36.26 5.84
N PRO A 720 0.80 37.34 6.09
CA PRO A 720 0.23 38.14 5.02
C PRO A 720 1.30 38.97 4.33
N LEU A 721 1.00 39.48 3.13
CA LEU A 721 1.93 40.21 2.29
C LEU A 721 2.49 41.46 2.97
N ASP A 722 1.65 42.24 3.66
CA ASP A 722 2.08 43.47 4.34
C ASP A 722 3.02 43.17 5.50
N GLU A 723 2.79 42.10 6.26
CA GLU A 723 3.71 41.65 7.30
C GLU A 723 5.04 41.20 6.70
N ALA A 724 5.00 40.49 5.56
CA ALA A 724 6.20 40.06 4.85
C ALA A 724 6.99 41.27 4.31
N LYS A 725 6.34 42.32 3.77
CA LYS A 725 6.99 43.59 3.37
C LYS A 725 7.70 44.26 4.56
N ALA A 726 7.02 44.32 5.70
CA ALA A 726 7.60 44.87 6.92
C ALA A 726 8.80 44.06 7.41
N MET A 727 8.76 42.72 7.31
CA MET A 727 9.90 41.84 7.63
C MET A 727 11.09 42.08 6.70
N VAL A 728 10.85 42.19 5.37
CA VAL A 728 11.90 42.48 4.39
C VAL A 728 12.56 43.82 4.70
N ALA A 729 11.77 44.87 5.00
CA ALA A 729 12.28 46.20 5.34
C ALA A 729 13.16 46.21 6.61
N ARG A 730 12.89 45.28 7.56
CA ARG A 730 13.71 45.12 8.78
C ARG A 730 14.84 44.10 8.64
N GLY A 731 14.98 43.44 7.48
CA GLY A 731 15.94 42.36 7.28
C GLY A 731 15.64 41.09 8.03
N GLU A 732 14.40 40.88 8.48
CA GLU A 732 13.97 39.76 9.30
C GLU A 732 13.53 38.58 8.45
N THR A 733 13.80 37.35 8.91
CA THR A 733 13.31 36.11 8.30
C THR A 733 12.73 35.18 9.38
N ASN A 734 11.70 34.44 9.04
CA ASN A 734 11.16 33.34 9.88
C ASN A 734 11.75 31.97 9.48
N ALA A 735 12.69 31.93 8.55
CA ALA A 735 13.44 30.74 8.23
C ALA A 735 14.42 30.42 9.35
N THR A 736 14.53 29.14 9.69
CA THR A 736 15.62 28.71 10.59
C THR A 736 16.95 29.01 9.90
N PRO A 737 17.86 29.75 10.54
CA PRO A 737 19.14 30.07 9.92
C PRO A 737 19.86 28.79 9.47
N PRO A 738 20.65 28.85 8.39
CA PRO A 738 21.50 27.75 8.00
C PRO A 738 22.41 27.40 9.17
N ARG A 739 22.48 26.14 9.54
CA ARG A 739 23.36 25.68 10.61
C ARG A 739 24.79 25.85 10.16
N GLU A 740 25.62 26.43 10.99
CA GLU A 740 27.04 26.59 10.71
C GLU A 740 27.68 25.19 10.48
N PRO A 741 28.49 25.04 9.44
CA PRO A 741 29.23 23.82 9.20
C PRO A 741 30.25 23.58 10.32
N VAL A 742 30.19 22.42 10.93
CA VAL A 742 31.18 21.96 11.92
C VAL A 742 32.48 21.56 11.22
N ALA A 743 32.36 20.82 10.12
CA ALA A 743 33.43 20.36 9.24
C ALA A 743 32.89 19.87 7.91
N GLU A 744 33.75 19.60 6.93
CA GLU A 744 33.37 18.89 5.73
C GLU A 744 33.15 17.38 6.03
N CYS A 745 32.27 16.74 5.26
CA CYS A 745 31.97 15.33 5.48
C CYS A 745 33.18 14.44 5.18
N PRO A 746 33.55 13.51 6.08
CA PRO A 746 34.70 12.65 5.89
C PRO A 746 34.48 11.53 4.85
N VAL A 747 33.22 11.28 4.46
CA VAL A 747 32.90 10.21 3.50
C VAL A 747 33.43 10.58 2.09
N PRO A 748 34.31 9.79 1.48
CA PRO A 748 34.87 10.07 0.17
C PRO A 748 33.79 10.27 -0.90
N GLY A 749 33.89 11.36 -1.68
CA GLY A 749 32.94 11.67 -2.75
C GLY A 749 31.58 12.23 -2.29
N CYS A 750 31.36 12.45 -1.00
CA CYS A 750 30.08 12.95 -0.48
C CYS A 750 29.83 14.44 -0.81
N GLY A 751 30.85 15.30 -0.72
CA GLY A 751 30.73 16.74 -0.95
C GLY A 751 29.78 17.50 -0.01
N GLY A 752 29.29 16.86 1.04
CA GLY A 752 28.43 17.45 2.08
C GLY A 752 29.23 18.02 3.24
N THR A 753 28.58 18.80 4.12
CA THR A 753 29.17 19.30 5.37
C THR A 753 28.48 18.70 6.59
N ILE A 754 29.23 18.53 7.66
CA ILE A 754 28.68 18.10 8.95
C ILE A 754 28.12 19.32 9.65
N VAL A 755 26.89 19.23 10.10
CA VAL A 755 26.19 20.29 10.83
C VAL A 755 25.73 19.76 12.19
N GLU A 756 25.73 20.65 13.17
CA GLU A 756 25.20 20.34 14.48
C GLU A 756 23.68 20.26 14.47
N ARG A 757 23.13 19.23 15.11
CA ARG A 757 21.69 19.01 15.29
C ARG A 757 21.40 18.80 16.77
N PRO A 758 20.15 18.88 17.24
CA PRO A 758 19.81 18.73 18.66
C PRO A 758 20.40 17.49 19.35
N LYS A 759 20.49 16.38 18.61
CA LYS A 759 20.95 15.07 19.14
C LYS A 759 22.19 14.51 18.46
N THR A 760 22.67 15.14 17.39
CA THR A 760 23.74 14.59 16.54
C THR A 760 24.54 15.66 15.85
N TYR A 761 25.77 15.31 15.44
CA TYR A 761 26.47 15.97 14.34
C TYR A 761 26.31 15.10 13.08
N GLY A 762 25.70 15.61 12.03
CA GLY A 762 25.37 14.78 10.87
C GLY A 762 25.54 15.49 9.55
N CYS A 763 25.86 14.72 8.51
CA CYS A 763 26.04 15.25 7.18
C CYS A 763 24.74 15.85 6.63
N ASN A 764 24.86 17.03 5.97
CA ASN A 764 23.73 17.72 5.36
C ASN A 764 23.27 17.09 4.03
N SER A 765 24.02 16.12 3.48
CA SER A 765 23.59 15.32 2.34
C SER A 765 22.37 14.42 2.65
N TRP A 766 22.08 14.18 3.93
CA TRP A 766 20.88 13.47 4.37
C TRP A 766 19.62 14.33 4.13
N LYS A 767 18.70 13.85 3.29
CA LYS A 767 17.50 14.59 2.89
C LYS A 767 16.19 14.01 3.46
N SER A 768 16.11 12.70 3.64
CA SER A 768 14.90 12.02 4.15
C SER A 768 15.21 10.56 4.54
N PRO A 769 14.33 9.86 5.26
CA PRO A 769 14.47 8.42 5.53
C PRO A 769 14.64 7.55 4.27
N ARG A 770 14.14 8.02 3.12
CA ARG A 770 14.28 7.35 1.81
C ARG A 770 15.52 7.78 1.03
N ASN A 771 16.09 8.95 1.37
CA ASN A 771 17.31 9.48 0.77
C ASN A 771 18.26 9.92 1.88
N ARG A 772 19.02 8.96 2.40
CA ARG A 772 19.90 9.15 3.58
C ARG A 772 21.22 9.82 3.27
N GLY A 773 21.51 10.16 2.01
CA GLY A 773 22.80 10.69 1.60
C GLY A 773 23.93 9.71 1.94
N CYS A 774 25.07 10.23 2.42
CA CYS A 774 26.20 9.37 2.86
C CYS A 774 25.95 8.69 4.22
N GLY A 775 24.94 9.11 4.98
CA GLY A 775 24.57 8.53 6.26
C GLY A 775 25.51 8.84 7.44
N TYR A 776 26.56 9.61 7.25
CA TYR A 776 27.51 9.95 8.31
C TYR A 776 26.85 10.73 9.45
N VAL A 777 27.01 10.23 10.69
CA VAL A 777 26.42 10.83 11.89
C VAL A 777 27.23 10.47 13.15
N ILE A 778 27.46 11.46 14.00
CA ILE A 778 28.00 11.30 15.36
C ILE A 778 26.87 11.66 16.34
N TRP A 779 26.53 10.78 17.24
CA TRP A 779 25.55 11.05 18.30
C TRP A 779 26.17 11.91 19.39
N LYS A 780 25.50 13.01 19.78
CA LYS A 780 25.95 13.86 20.89
C LYS A 780 26.02 13.09 22.19
N ARG A 781 25.05 12.22 22.46
CA ARG A 781 25.07 11.30 23.60
C ARG A 781 25.11 9.87 23.13
N PRO A 782 26.30 9.26 23.03
CA PRO A 782 26.42 7.82 22.74
C PRO A 782 25.75 6.99 23.84
N ARG A 783 25.23 5.82 23.50
CA ARG A 783 24.62 4.90 24.47
C ARG A 783 25.65 4.53 25.53
N GLY A 784 25.31 4.77 26.81
CA GLY A 784 26.19 4.51 27.95
C GLY A 784 27.09 5.67 28.37
N SER A 785 26.98 6.84 27.71
CA SER A 785 27.71 8.05 28.12
C SER A 785 26.81 8.97 28.96
N GLU A 786 27.32 9.48 30.05
CA GLU A 786 26.63 10.49 30.89
C GLU A 786 26.81 11.93 30.39
N ARG A 787 27.80 12.17 29.52
CA ARG A 787 28.06 13.49 28.94
C ARG A 787 27.86 13.53 27.41
N ASP A 788 27.60 14.71 26.93
CA ASP A 788 27.49 14.97 25.49
C ASP A 788 28.88 15.17 24.86
N VAL A 789 29.03 14.72 23.62
CA VAL A 789 30.21 14.99 22.78
C VAL A 789 30.22 16.47 22.42
N THR A 790 31.30 17.18 22.67
CA THR A 790 31.46 18.61 22.32
C THR A 790 31.70 18.80 20.82
N VAL A 791 31.59 20.04 20.35
CA VAL A 791 31.87 20.37 18.93
C VAL A 791 33.34 20.09 18.60
N GLU A 792 34.27 20.37 19.53
CA GLU A 792 35.71 20.12 19.36
C GLU A 792 36.00 18.63 19.25
N GLU A 793 35.41 17.82 20.12
CA GLU A 793 35.54 16.37 20.06
C GLU A 793 34.94 15.80 18.77
N ALA A 794 33.81 16.37 18.29
CA ALA A 794 33.22 15.98 17.02
C ALA A 794 34.12 16.36 15.85
N LYS A 795 34.73 17.55 15.83
CA LYS A 795 35.68 17.96 14.82
C LYS A 795 36.90 17.05 14.78
N ALA A 796 37.53 16.80 15.91
CA ALA A 796 38.68 15.90 16.00
C ALA A 796 38.36 14.49 15.46
N ARG A 797 37.19 13.96 15.75
CA ARG A 797 36.73 12.68 15.22
C ARG A 797 36.47 12.72 13.72
N ILE A 798 35.87 13.80 13.19
CA ILE A 798 35.64 13.97 11.76
C ILE A 798 36.97 14.05 11.00
N GLU A 799 37.97 14.75 11.56
CA GLU A 799 39.30 14.83 10.99
C GLU A 799 40.03 13.49 10.98
N ALA A 800 39.93 12.72 12.06
CA ALA A 800 40.46 11.38 12.15
C ALA A 800 39.81 10.45 11.10
N ASP A 801 38.48 10.45 11.02
CA ASP A 801 37.70 9.66 10.04
C ASP A 801 37.98 10.10 8.60
N ARG A 802 38.41 11.35 8.37
CA ARG A 802 38.81 11.88 7.06
C ARG A 802 40.24 11.48 6.69
N ALA A 803 41.15 11.44 7.68
CA ALA A 803 42.54 11.05 7.47
C ALA A 803 42.67 9.57 7.08
N ASP A 804 41.80 8.73 7.62
CA ASP A 804 41.74 7.30 7.28
C ASP A 804 40.29 6.82 7.14
N PRO A 805 39.64 7.12 5.98
CA PRO A 805 38.26 6.74 5.74
C PRO A 805 38.05 5.22 5.71
N GLU A 806 39.07 4.46 5.34
CA GLU A 806 39.01 3.00 5.25
C GLU A 806 39.03 2.36 6.64
N ALA A 807 39.87 2.85 7.53
CA ALA A 807 39.86 2.45 8.94
C ALA A 807 38.57 2.87 9.67
N ALA A 808 37.98 3.99 9.28
CA ALA A 808 36.68 4.45 9.76
C ALA A 808 35.49 3.68 9.13
N GLY A 809 35.72 2.76 8.19
CA GLY A 809 34.70 2.00 7.50
C GLY A 809 33.78 2.83 6.60
N LEU A 810 34.31 3.93 6.04
CA LEU A 810 33.57 4.84 5.17
C LEU A 810 33.74 4.45 3.69
N GLU A 811 32.67 3.97 3.07
CA GLU A 811 32.65 3.64 1.64
C GLU A 811 32.46 4.90 0.78
N PRO A 812 33.20 5.03 -0.37
CA PRO A 812 33.04 6.16 -1.28
C PRO A 812 31.60 6.24 -1.86
N VAL A 813 31.05 7.46 -1.93
CA VAL A 813 29.80 7.71 -2.65
C VAL A 813 30.10 7.73 -4.15
N ILE A 814 29.93 6.59 -4.81
CA ILE A 814 30.05 6.48 -6.28
C ILE A 814 28.84 7.15 -6.92
N GLY A 815 29.12 8.13 -7.80
CA GLY A 815 28.20 9.10 -8.38
C GLY A 815 26.80 8.61 -8.77
N GLY A 816 25.83 9.30 -8.25
CA GLY A 816 24.49 9.61 -8.78
C GLY A 816 23.63 8.47 -9.27
N ARG A 817 23.03 7.74 -8.34
CA ARG A 817 21.62 7.26 -8.32
C ARG A 817 21.44 6.46 -7.04
N GLY A 818 20.32 6.73 -6.32
CA GLY A 818 20.03 6.09 -5.05
C GLY A 818 20.01 4.56 -5.11
N GLY A 819 21.16 3.98 -4.85
CA GLY A 819 21.30 2.58 -4.50
C GLY A 819 21.16 2.47 -3.00
N THR A 820 20.37 1.52 -2.55
CA THR A 820 20.18 1.17 -1.15
C THR A 820 21.51 0.74 -0.53
N SER A 821 22.28 1.70 -0.03
CA SER A 821 23.38 1.43 0.88
C SER A 821 22.74 0.89 2.16
N ARG A 822 23.02 -0.34 2.50
CA ARG A 822 22.75 -0.92 3.82
C ARG A 822 23.45 -0.03 4.83
N THR A 823 22.65 0.67 5.64
CA THR A 823 23.14 1.42 6.77
C THR A 823 24.00 0.55 7.65
N ALA A 824 25.26 0.92 7.80
CA ALA A 824 26.06 0.51 8.92
C ALA A 824 25.34 0.99 10.20
N ARG A 825 24.57 0.11 10.82
CA ARG A 825 24.24 0.24 12.23
C ARG A 825 25.55 0.08 12.96
N GLY A 826 25.92 1.04 13.79
CA GLY A 826 27.16 1.02 14.54
C GLY A 826 27.44 -0.37 15.13
N SER A 827 28.33 -1.09 14.53
CA SER A 827 28.88 -2.31 15.09
C SER A 827 29.86 -1.87 16.16
N VAL A 828 29.84 -2.50 17.33
CA VAL A 828 30.71 -2.19 18.46
C VAL A 828 32.20 -2.41 18.15
N ASP A 829 32.52 -2.97 16.98
CA ASP A 829 33.89 -3.15 16.46
C ASP A 829 33.97 -2.65 14.99
N ALA A 830 33.43 -1.43 14.75
CA ALA A 830 33.42 -0.85 13.40
C ALA A 830 34.81 -0.54 12.85
N ASP A 831 35.78 -0.31 13.75
CA ASP A 831 37.18 0.02 13.46
C ASP A 831 38.15 -1.18 13.57
N GLY A 832 37.62 -2.39 13.91
CA GLY A 832 38.43 -3.57 14.12
C GLY A 832 39.36 -3.51 15.34
N SER A 833 39.22 -2.51 16.22
CA SER A 833 40.10 -2.29 17.36
C SER A 833 40.07 -3.46 18.36
N ILE A 834 38.88 -4.04 18.57
CA ILE A 834 38.68 -5.18 19.44
C ILE A 834 39.32 -6.44 18.85
N ALA A 835 39.18 -6.66 17.56
CA ALA A 835 39.83 -7.77 16.86
C ALA A 835 41.33 -7.62 16.92
N ARG A 836 41.90 -6.45 16.72
CA ARG A 836 43.31 -6.11 16.81
C ARG A 836 43.85 -6.37 18.20
N HIS A 837 43.19 -5.94 19.25
CA HIS A 837 43.53 -6.19 20.67
C HIS A 837 43.61 -7.69 21.01
N LEU A 838 42.70 -8.49 20.43
CA LEU A 838 42.72 -9.95 20.63
C LEU A 838 43.79 -10.63 19.78
N LEU A 839 44.05 -10.14 18.56
CA LEU A 839 45.07 -10.67 17.65
C LEU A 839 46.49 -10.41 18.14
N GLU A 840 46.76 -9.29 18.83
CA GLU A 840 48.05 -9.00 19.47
C GLU A 840 48.42 -10.02 20.58
N ARG A 841 47.42 -10.71 21.13
CA ARG A 841 47.56 -11.74 22.18
C ARG A 841 47.43 -13.16 21.64
N ALA A 842 47.19 -13.29 20.34
CA ALA A 842 46.90 -14.56 19.69
C ALA A 842 48.17 -15.39 19.47
N GLN A 843 48.02 -16.69 19.55
CA GLN A 843 49.04 -17.63 19.16
C GLN A 843 48.69 -18.27 17.81
N TRP A 844 49.64 -18.30 16.91
CA TRP A 844 49.49 -18.91 15.61
C TRP A 844 50.32 -20.16 15.49
N THR A 845 49.77 -21.23 14.94
CA THR A 845 50.47 -22.47 14.65
C THR A 845 50.19 -22.90 13.20
N GLY A 846 51.23 -23.53 12.55
CA GLY A 846 51.10 -23.98 11.15
C GLY A 846 51.34 -22.91 10.10
N LEU A 847 51.98 -21.78 10.44
CA LEU A 847 52.36 -20.73 9.50
C LEU A 847 53.59 -21.11 8.67
N ASP A 848 54.38 -22.11 9.09
CA ASP A 848 55.63 -22.54 8.44
C ASP A 848 55.42 -23.62 7.34
N GLY A 849 54.27 -23.56 6.62
CA GLY A 849 54.01 -24.50 5.51
C GLY A 849 53.24 -25.77 5.87
N GLY A 850 52.57 -25.80 7.02
CA GLY A 850 51.67 -26.91 7.41
C GLY A 850 50.36 -26.97 6.62
N GLU A 851 49.76 -28.16 6.54
CA GLU A 851 48.44 -28.35 5.86
C GLU A 851 47.31 -27.62 6.55
N LYS A 852 47.50 -27.08 7.75
CA LYS A 852 46.46 -26.45 8.58
C LYS A 852 47.04 -25.28 9.36
N VAL A 853 46.40 -24.13 9.30
CA VAL A 853 46.68 -22.96 10.14
C VAL A 853 45.66 -22.89 11.30
N THR A 854 46.12 -22.65 12.53
CA THR A 854 45.29 -22.45 13.72
C THR A 854 45.62 -21.12 14.39
N LEU A 855 44.56 -20.37 14.71
CA LEU A 855 44.57 -19.16 15.52
C LEU A 855 43.99 -19.49 16.89
N GLU A 856 44.78 -19.30 17.96
CA GLU A 856 44.33 -19.47 19.33
C GLU A 856 44.41 -18.14 20.10
N ILE A 857 43.29 -17.69 20.60
CA ILE A 857 43.15 -16.52 21.47
C ILE A 857 43.15 -17.07 22.91
N PRO A 858 44.17 -16.81 23.76
CA PRO A 858 44.21 -17.31 25.15
C PRO A 858 43.04 -16.83 25.98
N ALA A 859 42.67 -17.61 27.01
CA ALA A 859 41.70 -17.19 28.00
C ALA A 859 42.21 -15.92 28.73
N GLY A 860 41.32 -14.99 29.02
CA GLY A 860 41.68 -13.71 29.65
C GLY A 860 42.12 -12.61 28.67
N SER A 861 42.20 -12.88 27.36
CA SER A 861 42.63 -11.89 26.35
C SER A 861 41.72 -10.67 26.24
N GLN A 862 40.49 -10.72 26.76
CA GLN A 862 39.58 -9.59 26.84
C GLN A 862 39.97 -8.54 27.92
N LYS A 863 40.93 -8.82 28.78
CA LYS A 863 41.40 -7.86 29.78
C LYS A 863 42.06 -6.66 29.11
N GLY A 864 41.68 -5.45 29.52
CA GLY A 864 42.10 -4.18 28.91
C GLY A 864 41.17 -3.62 27.86
N LEU A 865 40.12 -4.34 27.51
CA LEU A 865 38.99 -3.80 26.73
C LEU A 865 37.97 -3.12 27.67
N PRO A 866 37.12 -2.19 27.16
CA PRO A 866 36.04 -1.60 27.94
C PRO A 866 35.15 -2.68 28.59
N ASP A 867 34.70 -2.46 29.83
CA ASP A 867 34.00 -3.48 30.66
C ASP A 867 32.79 -4.12 29.95
N HIS A 868 31.98 -3.34 29.27
CA HIS A 868 30.81 -3.84 28.54
C HIS A 868 31.18 -4.72 27.32
N VAL A 869 32.34 -4.45 26.68
CA VAL A 869 32.89 -5.25 25.60
C VAL A 869 33.48 -6.54 26.15
N ALA A 870 34.29 -6.44 27.20
CA ALA A 870 34.86 -7.59 27.87
C ALA A 870 33.77 -8.55 28.37
N ALA A 871 32.72 -8.03 29.00
CA ALA A 871 31.56 -8.82 29.47
C ALA A 871 30.82 -9.51 28.31
N GLY A 872 30.60 -8.82 27.18
CA GLY A 872 29.98 -9.39 25.99
C GLY A 872 30.81 -10.52 25.36
N LEU A 873 32.13 -10.37 25.30
CA LEU A 873 33.04 -11.41 24.81
C LEU A 873 33.13 -12.61 25.76
N VAL A 874 33.09 -12.39 27.07
CA VAL A 874 33.02 -13.46 28.05
C VAL A 874 31.72 -14.24 27.90
N GLN A 875 30.58 -13.55 27.85
CA GLN A 875 29.27 -14.18 27.72
C GLN A 875 29.12 -14.99 26.43
N ALA A 876 29.57 -14.45 25.29
CA ALA A 876 29.34 -15.07 23.99
C ALA A 876 30.46 -16.04 23.55
N LEU A 877 31.69 -15.85 23.97
CA LEU A 877 32.86 -16.61 23.51
C LEU A 877 33.59 -17.34 24.64
N SER A 878 33.15 -17.22 25.90
CA SER A 878 33.77 -17.85 27.12
C SER A 878 35.25 -17.53 27.26
N LEU A 879 35.68 -16.31 26.86
CA LEU A 879 37.09 -15.91 26.85
C LEU A 879 37.72 -15.72 28.24
N ASP A 880 36.94 -15.80 29.30
CA ASP A 880 37.41 -15.81 30.68
C ASP A 880 37.98 -17.17 31.16
N SER A 881 37.40 -18.26 30.61
CA SER A 881 37.64 -19.63 31.12
C SER A 881 38.28 -20.57 30.09
N LYS A 882 38.15 -20.28 28.82
CA LYS A 882 38.65 -21.13 27.72
C LYS A 882 39.28 -20.32 26.59
N PRO A 883 40.39 -20.83 25.96
CA PRO A 883 40.92 -20.19 24.75
C PRO A 883 39.98 -20.37 23.57
N LEU A 884 39.84 -19.32 22.75
CA LEU A 884 39.09 -19.36 21.52
C LEU A 884 40.00 -19.89 20.41
N ARG A 885 39.65 -21.03 19.80
CA ARG A 885 40.40 -21.64 18.69
C ARG A 885 39.65 -21.54 17.38
N LEU A 886 40.35 -21.02 16.37
CA LEU A 886 39.90 -21.01 14.97
C LEU A 886 40.94 -21.70 14.12
N TRP A 887 40.51 -22.49 13.14
CA TRP A 887 41.46 -23.15 12.23
C TRP A 887 40.87 -23.23 10.78
N SER A 888 41.75 -23.35 9.81
CA SER A 888 41.45 -23.62 8.41
C SER A 888 42.54 -24.47 7.77
N LYS A 889 42.16 -25.31 6.77
CA LYS A 889 43.14 -25.96 5.88
C LYS A 889 43.73 -24.90 4.95
N VAL A 890 44.98 -25.07 4.59
CA VAL A 890 45.67 -24.21 3.64
C VAL A 890 45.23 -24.65 2.23
N THR A 891 44.49 -23.78 1.52
CA THR A 891 44.02 -24.04 0.15
C THR A 891 44.64 -23.08 -0.86
N ASP A 892 44.87 -21.83 -0.44
CA ASP A 892 45.30 -20.73 -1.33
C ASP A 892 46.59 -20.02 -0.82
N GLY A 893 47.39 -20.74 -0.03
CA GLY A 893 48.58 -20.20 0.64
C GLY A 893 48.35 -19.81 2.10
N THR A 894 49.45 -19.74 2.85
CA THR A 894 49.39 -19.54 4.32
C THR A 894 48.92 -18.14 4.70
N GLU A 895 49.32 -17.09 3.97
CA GLU A 895 48.88 -15.70 4.22
C GLU A 895 47.39 -15.51 3.93
N ALA A 896 46.91 -16.05 2.82
CA ALA A 896 45.48 -15.98 2.49
C ALA A 896 44.64 -16.73 3.53
N THR A 897 45.13 -17.84 4.08
CA THR A 897 44.48 -18.61 5.12
C THR A 897 44.48 -17.86 6.47
N ARG A 898 45.57 -17.14 6.78
CA ARG A 898 45.66 -16.24 7.93
C ARG A 898 44.63 -15.13 7.87
N ALA A 899 44.58 -14.38 6.76
CA ALA A 899 43.61 -13.31 6.54
C ALA A 899 42.17 -13.82 6.68
N LYS A 900 41.87 -15.02 6.19
CA LYS A 900 40.54 -15.66 6.33
C LYS A 900 40.21 -16.00 7.78
N LEU A 901 41.18 -16.37 8.61
CA LEU A 901 40.97 -16.61 10.06
C LEU A 901 40.79 -15.31 10.84
N GLU A 902 41.55 -14.27 10.50
CA GLU A 902 41.37 -12.92 11.06
C GLU A 902 39.98 -12.36 10.77
N GLN A 903 39.49 -12.48 9.55
CA GLN A 903 38.14 -12.09 9.17
C GLN A 903 37.06 -12.88 9.93
N ARG A 904 37.27 -14.19 10.13
CA ARG A 904 36.35 -15.03 10.93
C ARG A 904 36.34 -14.62 12.42
N LEU A 905 37.48 -14.17 12.96
CA LEU A 905 37.52 -13.61 14.31
C LEU A 905 36.71 -12.32 14.40
N GLN A 906 36.88 -11.39 13.48
CA GLN A 906 36.10 -10.15 13.40
C GLN A 906 34.60 -10.43 13.33
N ASP A 907 34.17 -11.38 12.49
CA ASP A 907 32.75 -11.75 12.38
C ASP A 907 32.20 -12.38 13.66
N ARG A 908 33.01 -13.14 14.41
CA ARG A 908 32.62 -13.67 15.72
C ARG A 908 32.49 -12.58 16.78
N ILE A 909 33.40 -11.61 16.79
CA ILE A 909 33.34 -10.45 17.68
C ILE A 909 32.08 -9.63 17.39
N ARG A 910 31.82 -9.33 16.12
CA ARG A 910 30.61 -8.60 15.70
C ARG A 910 29.32 -9.31 16.15
N LYS A 911 29.29 -10.66 16.06
CA LYS A 911 28.16 -11.45 16.55
C LYS A 911 28.03 -11.44 18.07
N ALA A 912 29.15 -11.53 18.76
CA ALA A 912 29.20 -11.53 20.23
C ALA A 912 28.70 -10.22 20.83
N LEU A 913 29.02 -9.10 20.19
CA LEU A 913 28.71 -7.76 20.67
C LEU A 913 27.46 -7.13 20.02
N ALA A 914 26.72 -7.89 19.19
CA ALA A 914 25.43 -7.44 18.66
C ALA A 914 24.39 -7.25 19.78
N PRO A 915 23.58 -6.16 19.75
CA PRO A 915 22.59 -5.89 20.81
C PRO A 915 21.64 -7.06 21.02
N ALA A 916 21.32 -7.36 22.26
CA ALA A 916 20.57 -8.53 22.74
C ALA A 916 19.13 -8.69 22.21
N SER A 917 18.60 -7.77 21.40
CA SER A 917 17.29 -7.92 20.72
C SER A 917 17.23 -9.04 19.68
N ARG A 918 18.32 -9.80 19.48
CA ARG A 918 18.36 -10.97 18.58
C ARG A 918 18.71 -12.30 19.26
N GLN A 919 19.02 -12.32 20.54
CA GLN A 919 19.37 -13.57 21.24
C GLN A 919 18.23 -14.17 22.09
N ALA A 920 17.12 -13.46 22.28
CA ALA A 920 16.01 -13.93 23.13
C ALA A 920 14.94 -14.77 22.39
N VAL A 921 15.19 -15.25 21.18
CA VAL A 921 14.28 -16.14 20.43
C VAL A 921 14.96 -17.49 20.12
N GLY A 922 15.83 -17.94 21.01
CA GLY A 922 16.56 -19.19 20.80
C GLY A 922 16.62 -20.13 22.01
N ALA A 923 15.84 -19.85 23.07
CA ALA A 923 15.81 -20.74 24.25
C ALA A 923 14.42 -20.71 24.91
N THR A 924 13.45 -21.33 24.28
CA THR A 924 12.32 -22.10 24.86
C THR A 924 11.40 -22.55 23.72
N ALA A 925 11.29 -23.89 23.58
CA ALA A 925 10.48 -24.75 22.75
C ALA A 925 10.86 -24.86 21.27
#